data_5570a87493f9da7b7e4ba39808025d9b
#
_entry.id   5570a87493f9da7b7e4ba39808025d9b
#
_cell.length_a   1.000
_cell.length_b   1.000
_cell.length_c   1.000
_cell.angle_alpha   90.00
_cell.angle_beta   90.00
_cell.angle_gamma   90.00
#
_symmetry.space_group_name_H-M   'P 1'
#
loop_
_entity.id
_entity.type
_entity.pdbx_description
1 polymer ?
#
loop_
_entity_poly.entity_id
_entity_poly.type
_entity_poly.pdbx_seq_one_letter_code
_entity_poly.pdbx_strand_id
1 'polypeptide(L)'
;MPKRAWAAAAGVACAAFALYYRTLLPGLDFGDTGSFQTVVAAPLITPRNAYPLYFAIGKAFVWLTRMEAAHALNLASALEGGIACGMVVLAAAELSGSAAAGAAAALLFAVSYTFWSQSIIAEVYALHIALVAASLLLLLRWSNAPGIGRLIAFFAVYALAFGNHLSMILLAPGFTVFLLLAAPAGWRSMFSPRIVAIAALCAAAGAAQYAWNLHALWLLPDPPDGIGEALRRFWFDVTKTDWRDTMVMNVPRTLISDHASMYWFDLRQQFGIVGPVLAAVGFGVLMRRNWRRGVLIAMLFAANFAFAYSYNVGDAHVFYLPSHLFVALAAAPALTVAVLVNKRGVSIAAVLLAVYAGVRAYRDFPALDRSGDSRPTAVIAALTAGLDDRRSILVADLNWQVQNGLSYFASVTRPEIAWTRMPDVLLYAPALVADNAAIGRDVALTDRARVTAEAAYGPLLSIAPDPRVVVPRLVDAARDLPAGTRYVVTVLRPSRDLALDREELARLLGALAGSPVKLPVADYAAFAGVTGRPPEVAVQSTQPFRQRLRIEETAVEIRMDSWLTSDTIRRMGFGHVVAARRHTLIVERGVSFAAFDADGRPLRTAYASNIFAPQPRYLVSIPDHHVARSPQASDRPPR
;
A
#
# COMPACT_ATOMS: atom_id res chain seq x y z
N MET A 1 -18.47 15.76 -25.94
CA MET A 1 -17.23 16.44 -25.47
C MET A 1 -16.42 16.97 -26.64
N PRO A 2 -15.82 18.17 -26.53
CA PRO A 2 -14.96 18.71 -27.57
C PRO A 2 -13.68 17.86 -27.69
N LYS A 3 -13.10 17.78 -28.91
CA LYS A 3 -11.83 17.06 -29.20
C LYS A 3 -10.70 17.48 -28.24
N ARG A 4 -10.69 18.77 -27.83
CA ARG A 4 -9.72 19.32 -26.87
C ARG A 4 -9.73 18.62 -25.50
N ALA A 5 -10.90 18.16 -25.01
CA ALA A 5 -10.98 17.46 -23.72
C ALA A 5 -10.33 16.05 -23.81
N TRP A 6 -10.51 15.36 -24.93
CA TRP A 6 -9.86 14.07 -25.17
C TRP A 6 -8.35 14.20 -25.33
N ALA A 7 -7.89 15.22 -26.03
CA ALA A 7 -6.46 15.51 -26.16
C ALA A 7 -5.83 15.84 -24.80
N ALA A 8 -6.54 16.65 -23.98
CA ALA A 8 -6.08 16.93 -22.62
C ALA A 8 -6.06 15.68 -21.73
N ALA A 9 -7.07 14.81 -21.85
CA ALA A 9 -7.13 13.55 -21.10
C ALA A 9 -5.97 12.63 -21.49
N ALA A 10 -5.68 12.46 -22.78
CA ALA A 10 -4.55 11.68 -23.24
C ALA A 10 -3.21 12.27 -22.76
N GLY A 11 -3.03 13.60 -22.86
CA GLY A 11 -1.82 14.27 -22.40
C GLY A 11 -1.57 14.11 -20.90
N VAL A 12 -2.61 14.28 -20.06
CA VAL A 12 -2.48 14.08 -18.60
C VAL A 12 -2.28 12.60 -18.27
N ALA A 13 -2.97 11.68 -18.94
CA ALA A 13 -2.77 10.24 -18.75
C ALA A 13 -1.31 9.82 -19.04
N CYS A 14 -0.75 10.28 -20.17
CA CYS A 14 0.64 10.00 -20.52
C CYS A 14 1.64 10.63 -19.54
N ALA A 15 1.40 11.88 -19.10
CA ALA A 15 2.27 12.55 -18.13
C ALA A 15 2.23 11.85 -16.76
N ALA A 16 1.05 11.46 -16.27
CA ALA A 16 0.89 10.71 -15.03
C ALA A 16 1.54 9.33 -15.12
N PHE A 17 1.31 8.59 -16.20
CA PHE A 17 1.96 7.30 -16.44
C PHE A 17 3.50 7.44 -16.46
N ALA A 18 4.05 8.44 -17.15
CA ALA A 18 5.49 8.67 -17.20
C ALA A 18 6.07 8.96 -15.81
N LEU A 19 5.35 9.74 -14.98
CA LEU A 19 5.73 10.00 -13.59
C LEU A 19 5.73 8.72 -12.75
N TYR A 20 4.66 7.91 -12.84
CA TYR A 20 4.52 6.68 -12.07
C TYR A 20 5.52 5.63 -12.53
N TYR A 21 5.73 5.49 -13.83
CA TYR A 21 6.76 4.60 -14.38
C TYR A 21 8.17 4.98 -13.91
N ARG A 22 8.48 6.30 -13.88
CA ARG A 22 9.79 6.78 -13.42
C ARG A 22 10.06 6.50 -11.93
N THR A 23 9.00 6.42 -11.12
CA THR A 23 9.07 6.20 -9.66
C THR A 23 8.62 4.81 -9.23
N LEU A 24 8.42 3.91 -10.19
CA LEU A 24 7.87 2.57 -10.01
C LEU A 24 8.77 1.70 -9.13
N LEU A 25 8.17 0.94 -8.21
CA LEU A 25 8.87 -0.13 -7.51
C LEU A 25 9.26 -1.24 -8.49
N PRO A 26 10.55 -1.64 -8.56
CA PRO A 26 11.00 -2.56 -9.61
C PRO A 26 10.59 -4.02 -9.42
N GLY A 27 10.19 -4.44 -8.22
CA GLY A 27 9.90 -5.85 -7.94
C GLY A 27 8.97 -6.08 -6.76
N LEU A 28 9.29 -7.09 -5.96
CA LEU A 28 8.56 -7.51 -4.77
C LEU A 28 8.37 -6.37 -3.76
N ASP A 29 7.19 -6.32 -3.14
CA ASP A 29 6.92 -5.54 -1.94
C ASP A 29 6.37 -6.41 -0.80
N PHE A 30 6.16 -5.78 0.35
CA PHE A 30 5.53 -6.35 1.53
C PHE A 30 4.05 -5.97 1.62
N GLY A 31 3.35 -6.50 2.64
CA GLY A 31 1.95 -6.19 2.89
C GLY A 31 1.01 -6.72 1.82
N ASP A 32 -0.03 -5.96 1.52
CA ASP A 32 -1.05 -6.35 0.54
C ASP A 32 -0.48 -6.43 -0.87
N THR A 33 0.44 -5.54 -1.23
CA THR A 33 1.16 -5.59 -2.51
C THR A 33 1.81 -6.97 -2.73
N GLY A 34 2.57 -7.49 -1.74
CA GLY A 34 3.17 -8.83 -1.82
C GLY A 34 2.12 -9.95 -1.93
N SER A 35 0.98 -9.80 -1.27
CA SER A 35 -0.14 -10.72 -1.40
C SER A 35 -0.72 -10.70 -2.82
N PHE A 36 -0.97 -9.53 -3.40
CA PHE A 36 -1.49 -9.41 -4.78
C PHE A 36 -0.51 -9.94 -5.81
N GLN A 37 0.78 -9.69 -5.63
CA GLN A 37 1.84 -10.24 -6.47
C GLN A 37 1.88 -11.76 -6.41
N THR A 38 1.66 -12.36 -5.24
CA THR A 38 1.56 -13.82 -5.06
C THR A 38 0.34 -14.37 -5.78
N VAL A 39 -0.82 -13.75 -5.59
CA VAL A 39 -2.10 -14.23 -6.13
C VAL A 39 -2.14 -14.13 -7.66
N VAL A 40 -1.56 -13.08 -8.26
CA VAL A 40 -1.53 -12.97 -9.73
C VAL A 40 -0.70 -14.07 -10.37
N ALA A 41 0.33 -14.55 -9.69
CA ALA A 41 1.15 -15.68 -10.13
C ALA A 41 0.50 -17.05 -9.83
N ALA A 42 -0.38 -17.13 -8.83
CA ALA A 42 -1.02 -18.37 -8.41
C ALA A 42 -2.03 -18.89 -9.45
N PRO A 43 -2.22 -20.22 -9.60
CA PRO A 43 -3.20 -20.80 -10.51
C PRO A 43 -4.65 -20.52 -10.08
N LEU A 44 -4.90 -20.45 -8.75
CA LEU A 44 -6.23 -20.28 -8.16
C LEU A 44 -6.34 -18.92 -7.48
N ILE A 45 -7.53 -18.32 -7.59
CA ILE A 45 -7.90 -17.10 -6.88
C ILE A 45 -9.12 -17.41 -6.01
N THR A 46 -8.87 -17.61 -4.73
CA THR A 46 -9.90 -17.95 -3.75
C THR A 46 -10.81 -16.75 -3.43
N PRO A 47 -11.99 -16.96 -2.82
CA PRO A 47 -12.87 -15.86 -2.37
C PRO A 47 -12.19 -14.91 -1.38
N ARG A 48 -11.19 -15.37 -0.63
CA ARG A 48 -10.39 -14.53 0.28
C ARG A 48 -9.69 -13.38 -0.46
N ASN A 49 -9.32 -13.61 -1.72
CA ASN A 49 -8.73 -12.63 -2.62
C ASN A 49 -9.79 -12.13 -3.63
N ALA A 50 -10.89 -11.61 -3.13
CA ALA A 50 -12.10 -11.27 -3.89
C ALA A 50 -11.96 -9.98 -4.73
N TYR A 51 -11.02 -9.97 -5.67
CA TYR A 51 -10.82 -8.92 -6.68
C TYR A 51 -10.76 -9.53 -8.08
N PRO A 52 -11.83 -10.21 -8.56
CA PRO A 52 -11.76 -11.01 -9.79
C PRO A 52 -11.38 -10.19 -11.02
N LEU A 53 -11.88 -8.97 -11.17
CA LEU A 53 -11.51 -8.09 -12.28
C LEU A 53 -10.03 -7.69 -12.24
N TYR A 54 -9.55 -7.27 -11.07
CA TYR A 54 -8.16 -6.86 -10.87
C TYR A 54 -7.20 -7.99 -11.25
N PHE A 55 -7.44 -9.21 -10.72
CA PHE A 55 -6.58 -10.35 -11.04
C PHE A 55 -6.72 -10.84 -12.46
N ALA A 56 -7.91 -10.73 -13.09
CA ALA A 56 -8.07 -11.06 -14.51
C ALA A 56 -7.21 -10.13 -15.40
N ILE A 57 -7.25 -8.82 -15.11
CA ILE A 57 -6.42 -7.83 -15.81
C ILE A 57 -4.94 -8.10 -15.52
N GLY A 58 -4.56 -8.30 -14.25
CA GLY A 58 -3.19 -8.56 -13.84
C GLY A 58 -2.60 -9.81 -14.50
N LYS A 59 -3.34 -10.94 -14.49
CA LYS A 59 -2.92 -12.17 -15.19
C LYS A 59 -2.76 -11.96 -16.69
N ALA A 60 -3.71 -11.27 -17.32
CA ALA A 60 -3.61 -10.93 -18.75
C ALA A 60 -2.38 -10.06 -19.03
N PHE A 61 -2.09 -9.09 -18.14
CA PHE A 61 -0.94 -8.21 -18.28
C PHE A 61 0.39 -8.97 -18.13
N VAL A 62 0.52 -9.85 -17.13
CA VAL A 62 1.68 -10.74 -16.97
C VAL A 62 1.87 -11.63 -18.19
N TRP A 63 0.78 -12.22 -18.70
CA TRP A 63 0.83 -13.07 -19.89
C TRP A 63 1.26 -12.32 -21.16
N LEU A 64 0.77 -11.09 -21.35
CA LEU A 64 1.10 -10.27 -22.52
C LEU A 64 2.54 -9.75 -22.48
N THR A 65 3.00 -9.30 -21.31
CA THR A 65 4.31 -8.67 -21.16
C THR A 65 5.44 -9.67 -21.02
N ARG A 66 5.14 -10.87 -20.53
CA ARG A 66 6.13 -11.91 -20.18
C ARG A 66 7.14 -11.45 -19.11
N MET A 67 6.81 -10.38 -18.40
CA MET A 67 7.62 -9.87 -17.29
C MET A 67 7.43 -10.72 -16.03
N GLU A 68 8.34 -10.56 -15.09
CA GLU A 68 8.21 -11.11 -13.74
C GLU A 68 6.95 -10.53 -13.08
N ALA A 69 6.18 -11.38 -12.37
CA ALA A 69 4.82 -11.08 -11.95
C ALA A 69 4.72 -9.83 -11.05
N ALA A 70 5.67 -9.63 -10.13
CA ALA A 70 5.65 -8.45 -9.25
C ALA A 70 5.87 -7.17 -10.05
N HIS A 71 6.87 -7.14 -10.92
CA HIS A 71 7.14 -5.98 -11.76
C HIS A 71 6.00 -5.69 -12.74
N ALA A 72 5.45 -6.74 -13.36
CA ALA A 72 4.32 -6.60 -14.29
C ALA A 72 3.10 -6.01 -13.60
N LEU A 73 2.78 -6.45 -12.38
CA LEU A 73 1.61 -5.97 -11.66
C LEU A 73 1.81 -4.51 -11.14
N ASN A 74 3.02 -4.17 -10.70
CA ASN A 74 3.36 -2.78 -10.38
C ASN A 74 3.19 -1.87 -11.61
N LEU A 75 3.66 -2.30 -12.78
CA LEU A 75 3.54 -1.57 -14.04
C LEU A 75 2.07 -1.44 -14.50
N ALA A 76 1.25 -2.48 -14.29
CA ALA A 76 -0.19 -2.43 -14.55
C ALA A 76 -0.85 -1.32 -13.71
N SER A 77 -0.52 -1.23 -12.40
CA SER A 77 -1.02 -0.16 -11.52
C SER A 77 -0.61 1.23 -12.00
N ALA A 78 0.60 1.41 -12.53
CA ALA A 78 1.05 2.69 -13.10
C ALA A 78 0.24 3.07 -14.35
N LEU A 79 -0.05 2.10 -15.22
CA LEU A 79 -0.88 2.30 -16.41
C LEU A 79 -2.34 2.62 -16.03
N GLU A 80 -2.91 1.89 -15.08
CA GLU A 80 -4.24 2.13 -14.54
C GLU A 80 -4.35 3.51 -13.90
N GLY A 81 -3.32 3.94 -13.16
CA GLY A 81 -3.21 5.28 -12.58
C GLY A 81 -3.20 6.37 -13.65
N GLY A 82 -2.45 6.18 -14.74
CA GLY A 82 -2.48 7.07 -15.89
C GLY A 82 -3.87 7.15 -16.53
N ILE A 83 -4.52 6.01 -16.77
CA ILE A 83 -5.89 5.94 -17.29
C ILE A 83 -6.87 6.65 -16.36
N ALA A 84 -6.75 6.43 -15.03
CA ALA A 84 -7.57 7.09 -14.04
C ALA A 84 -7.46 8.61 -14.15
N CYS A 85 -6.24 9.16 -14.26
CA CYS A 85 -6.02 10.60 -14.45
C CYS A 85 -6.70 11.12 -15.72
N GLY A 86 -6.64 10.37 -16.82
CA GLY A 86 -7.35 10.70 -18.05
C GLY A 86 -8.88 10.76 -17.87
N MET A 87 -9.46 9.79 -17.14
CA MET A 87 -10.88 9.79 -16.80
C MET A 87 -11.26 10.96 -15.88
N VAL A 88 -10.39 11.33 -14.95
CA VAL A 88 -10.57 12.50 -14.08
C VAL A 88 -10.62 13.79 -14.90
N VAL A 89 -9.74 13.96 -15.91
CA VAL A 89 -9.82 15.11 -16.83
C VAL A 89 -11.21 15.21 -17.46
N LEU A 90 -11.71 14.09 -18.00
CA LEU A 90 -13.00 14.05 -18.71
C LEU A 90 -14.17 14.35 -17.75
N ALA A 91 -14.17 13.76 -16.54
CA ALA A 91 -15.21 13.99 -15.53
C ALA A 91 -15.18 15.46 -15.03
N ALA A 92 -14.00 16.00 -14.75
CA ALA A 92 -13.82 17.37 -14.31
C ALA A 92 -14.17 18.40 -15.40
N ALA A 93 -13.84 18.10 -16.67
CA ALA A 93 -14.25 18.92 -17.81
C ALA A 93 -15.77 18.91 -18.01
N GLU A 94 -16.44 17.78 -17.74
CA GLU A 94 -17.90 17.67 -17.81
C GLU A 94 -18.59 18.47 -16.68
N LEU A 95 -17.98 18.53 -15.49
CA LEU A 95 -18.49 19.31 -14.35
C LEU A 95 -18.26 20.80 -14.51
N SER A 96 -17.09 21.21 -15.02
CA SER A 96 -16.68 22.61 -15.14
C SER A 96 -17.06 23.27 -16.48
N GLY A 97 -17.29 22.49 -17.53
CA GLY A 97 -17.43 22.97 -18.90
C GLY A 97 -16.11 23.39 -19.56
N SER A 98 -14.95 23.11 -18.95
CA SER A 98 -13.63 23.53 -19.42
C SER A 98 -12.61 22.40 -19.40
N ALA A 99 -12.05 22.08 -20.57
CA ALA A 99 -10.98 21.09 -20.69
C ALA A 99 -9.71 21.51 -19.92
N ALA A 100 -9.37 22.79 -19.92
CA ALA A 100 -8.21 23.31 -19.19
C ALA A 100 -8.38 23.18 -17.68
N ALA A 101 -9.57 23.54 -17.14
CA ALA A 101 -9.87 23.35 -15.73
C ALA A 101 -9.86 21.88 -15.34
N GLY A 102 -10.41 21.01 -16.20
CA GLY A 102 -10.37 19.56 -15.99
C GLY A 102 -8.95 19.00 -15.95
N ALA A 103 -8.10 19.42 -16.89
CA ALA A 103 -6.69 19.00 -16.91
C ALA A 103 -5.93 19.43 -15.66
N ALA A 104 -6.09 20.69 -15.23
CA ALA A 104 -5.41 21.21 -14.05
C ALA A 104 -5.83 20.49 -12.76
N ALA A 105 -7.15 20.23 -12.60
CA ALA A 105 -7.66 19.48 -11.46
C ALA A 105 -7.15 18.01 -11.46
N ALA A 106 -7.10 17.38 -12.62
CA ALA A 106 -6.58 16.03 -12.76
C ALA A 106 -5.06 15.96 -12.52
N LEU A 107 -4.27 16.96 -12.93
CA LEU A 107 -2.86 17.04 -12.58
C LEU A 107 -2.66 17.18 -11.07
N LEU A 108 -3.47 18.02 -10.41
CA LEU A 108 -3.42 18.14 -8.96
C LEU A 108 -3.72 16.80 -8.26
N PHE A 109 -4.68 16.02 -8.78
CA PHE A 109 -4.99 14.68 -8.28
C PHE A 109 -3.86 13.68 -8.58
N ALA A 110 -3.30 13.71 -9.79
CA ALA A 110 -2.23 12.81 -10.22
C ALA A 110 -0.98 12.89 -9.32
N VAL A 111 -0.66 14.08 -8.82
CA VAL A 111 0.49 14.31 -7.94
C VAL A 111 0.11 14.29 -6.46
N SER A 112 -1.12 13.90 -6.11
CA SER A 112 -1.50 13.72 -4.71
C SER A 112 -0.73 12.52 -4.13
N TYR A 113 -0.23 12.69 -2.91
CA TYR A 113 0.73 11.76 -2.30
C TYR A 113 0.21 10.32 -2.29
N THR A 114 -1.01 10.10 -1.79
CA THR A 114 -1.57 8.76 -1.67
C THR A 114 -1.88 8.15 -3.03
N PHE A 115 -2.46 8.90 -3.98
CA PHE A 115 -2.77 8.32 -5.29
C PHE A 115 -1.50 7.95 -6.06
N TRP A 116 -0.47 8.80 -6.01
CA TRP A 116 0.82 8.50 -6.63
C TRP A 116 1.47 7.28 -5.97
N SER A 117 1.52 7.21 -4.62
CA SER A 117 2.11 6.06 -3.92
C SER A 117 1.41 4.74 -4.26
N GLN A 118 0.09 4.76 -4.43
CA GLN A 118 -0.70 3.58 -4.78
C GLN A 118 -0.64 3.23 -6.28
N SER A 119 -0.18 4.14 -7.12
CA SER A 119 -0.01 3.91 -8.56
C SER A 119 1.37 3.38 -8.94
N ILE A 120 2.30 3.22 -7.99
CA ILE A 120 3.66 2.74 -8.24
C ILE A 120 3.96 1.37 -7.63
N ILE A 121 2.95 0.75 -7.05
CA ILE A 121 2.98 -0.59 -6.44
C ILE A 121 1.73 -1.37 -6.85
N ALA A 122 1.76 -2.68 -6.70
CA ALA A 122 0.62 -3.53 -7.03
C ALA A 122 -0.51 -3.36 -6.02
N GLU A 123 -1.47 -2.49 -6.37
CA GLU A 123 -2.64 -2.17 -5.53
C GLU A 123 -3.91 -1.96 -6.36
N VAL A 124 -5.05 -2.26 -5.76
CA VAL A 124 -6.36 -2.19 -6.43
C VAL A 124 -6.87 -0.75 -6.65
N TYR A 125 -6.24 0.24 -6.01
CA TYR A 125 -6.78 1.60 -5.91
C TYR A 125 -6.68 2.40 -7.19
N ALA A 126 -5.64 2.19 -8.01
CA ALA A 126 -5.50 2.89 -9.30
C ALA A 126 -6.65 2.53 -10.25
N LEU A 127 -6.94 1.23 -10.39
CA LEU A 127 -8.08 0.75 -11.17
C LEU A 127 -9.42 1.17 -10.56
N HIS A 128 -9.52 1.16 -9.22
CA HIS A 128 -10.73 1.61 -8.52
C HIS A 128 -11.08 3.06 -8.87
N ILE A 129 -10.13 3.97 -8.80
CA ILE A 129 -10.33 5.39 -9.16
C ILE A 129 -10.69 5.55 -10.64
N ALA A 130 -10.07 4.77 -11.54
CA ALA A 130 -10.42 4.77 -12.95
C ALA A 130 -11.90 4.40 -13.18
N LEU A 131 -12.36 3.34 -12.49
CA LEU A 131 -13.74 2.86 -12.60
C LEU A 131 -14.76 3.80 -11.94
N VAL A 132 -14.42 4.42 -10.81
CA VAL A 132 -15.24 5.46 -10.16
C VAL A 132 -15.38 6.66 -11.10
N ALA A 133 -14.27 7.17 -11.64
CA ALA A 133 -14.29 8.32 -12.56
C ALA A 133 -15.04 8.02 -13.86
N ALA A 134 -14.88 6.79 -14.42
CA ALA A 134 -15.60 6.34 -15.60
C ALA A 134 -17.10 6.23 -15.35
N SER A 135 -17.52 5.64 -14.23
CA SER A 135 -18.93 5.54 -13.84
C SER A 135 -19.56 6.93 -13.68
N LEU A 136 -18.87 7.84 -12.98
CA LEU A 136 -19.31 9.23 -12.82
C LEU A 136 -19.43 9.94 -14.17
N LEU A 137 -18.42 9.83 -15.03
CA LEU A 137 -18.41 10.42 -16.37
C LEU A 137 -19.60 9.95 -17.22
N LEU A 138 -19.85 8.64 -17.24
CA LEU A 138 -20.96 8.05 -17.99
C LEU A 138 -22.32 8.57 -17.48
N LEU A 139 -22.47 8.66 -16.16
CA LEU A 139 -23.68 9.18 -15.54
C LEU A 139 -23.89 10.67 -15.86
N LEU A 140 -22.86 11.51 -15.76
CA LEU A 140 -22.90 12.92 -16.14
C LEU A 140 -23.25 13.10 -17.63
N ARG A 141 -22.67 12.28 -18.51
CA ARG A 141 -22.98 12.30 -19.95
C ARG A 141 -24.41 11.84 -20.26
N TRP A 142 -24.89 10.85 -19.51
CA TRP A 142 -26.29 10.46 -19.63
C TRP A 142 -27.21 11.62 -19.24
N SER A 143 -26.93 12.33 -18.14
CA SER A 143 -27.75 13.44 -17.73
C SER A 143 -27.82 14.61 -18.74
N ASN A 144 -26.76 14.81 -19.54
CA ASN A 144 -26.74 15.86 -20.58
C ASN A 144 -27.48 15.46 -21.86
N ALA A 145 -27.45 14.20 -22.20
CA ALA A 145 -28.08 13.66 -23.38
C ALA A 145 -28.62 12.25 -23.07
N PRO A 146 -29.80 12.21 -22.46
CA PRO A 146 -30.39 10.94 -22.02
C PRO A 146 -30.59 9.98 -23.20
N GLY A 147 -30.19 8.71 -22.97
CA GLY A 147 -30.35 7.66 -23.93
C GLY A 147 -30.05 6.30 -23.29
N ILE A 148 -30.78 5.29 -23.72
CA ILE A 148 -30.69 3.94 -23.12
C ILE A 148 -29.27 3.37 -23.21
N GLY A 149 -28.56 3.56 -24.32
CA GLY A 149 -27.19 3.05 -24.49
C GLY A 149 -26.20 3.65 -23.48
N ARG A 150 -26.34 4.95 -23.14
CA ARG A 150 -25.50 5.58 -22.09
C ARG A 150 -25.83 5.07 -20.70
N LEU A 151 -27.11 4.78 -20.46
CA LEU A 151 -27.55 4.21 -19.17
C LEU A 151 -27.06 2.77 -19.01
N ILE A 152 -27.12 1.98 -20.08
CA ILE A 152 -26.51 0.63 -20.11
C ILE A 152 -25.01 0.72 -19.83
N ALA A 153 -24.30 1.63 -20.51
CA ALA A 153 -22.86 1.80 -20.29
C ALA A 153 -22.52 2.16 -18.83
N PHE A 154 -23.32 3.04 -18.22
CA PHE A 154 -23.18 3.37 -16.81
C PHE A 154 -23.38 2.13 -15.91
N PHE A 155 -24.52 1.42 -16.06
CA PHE A 155 -24.78 0.25 -15.24
C PHE A 155 -23.74 -0.86 -15.45
N ALA A 156 -23.29 -1.08 -16.69
CA ALA A 156 -22.29 -2.09 -17.00
C ALA A 156 -20.94 -1.77 -16.36
N VAL A 157 -20.43 -0.54 -16.50
CA VAL A 157 -19.15 -0.14 -15.89
C VAL A 157 -19.25 -0.13 -14.36
N TYR A 158 -20.35 0.36 -13.81
CA TYR A 158 -20.58 0.37 -12.37
C TYR A 158 -20.64 -1.06 -11.79
N ALA A 159 -21.35 -1.97 -12.46
CA ALA A 159 -21.43 -3.38 -12.05
C ALA A 159 -20.08 -4.10 -12.20
N LEU A 160 -19.35 -3.85 -13.30
CA LEU A 160 -18.01 -4.38 -13.52
C LEU A 160 -17.05 -3.96 -12.40
N ALA A 161 -17.17 -2.72 -11.92
CA ALA A 161 -16.29 -2.16 -10.90
C ALA A 161 -16.33 -2.90 -9.55
N PHE A 162 -17.42 -3.60 -9.22
CA PHE A 162 -17.48 -4.45 -8.04
C PHE A 162 -16.49 -5.60 -8.08
N GLY A 163 -16.12 -6.09 -9.27
CA GLY A 163 -15.07 -7.10 -9.42
C GLY A 163 -13.66 -6.59 -9.11
N ASN A 164 -13.48 -5.26 -9.01
CA ASN A 164 -12.24 -4.67 -8.54
C ASN A 164 -12.30 -4.30 -7.05
N HIS A 165 -13.38 -3.66 -6.58
CA HIS A 165 -13.46 -3.26 -5.17
C HIS A 165 -14.90 -3.11 -4.70
N LEU A 166 -15.26 -3.81 -3.60
CA LEU A 166 -16.63 -3.81 -3.08
C LEU A 166 -17.09 -2.46 -2.53
N SER A 167 -16.17 -1.54 -2.21
CA SER A 167 -16.52 -0.18 -1.75
C SER A 167 -17.31 0.62 -2.77
N MET A 168 -17.44 0.15 -4.02
CA MET A 168 -18.37 0.72 -5.01
C MET A 168 -19.80 0.81 -4.46
N ILE A 169 -20.18 -0.05 -3.51
CA ILE A 169 -21.50 -0.01 -2.86
C ILE A 169 -21.77 1.33 -2.14
N LEU A 170 -20.70 1.96 -1.61
CA LEU A 170 -20.82 3.25 -0.91
C LEU A 170 -21.30 4.38 -1.83
N LEU A 171 -21.05 4.23 -3.14
CA LEU A 171 -21.42 5.24 -4.14
C LEU A 171 -22.86 5.04 -4.66
N ALA A 172 -23.47 3.88 -4.41
CA ALA A 172 -24.80 3.53 -4.88
C ALA A 172 -25.88 4.56 -4.47
N PRO A 173 -25.96 5.04 -3.22
CA PRO A 173 -26.95 6.04 -2.82
C PRO A 173 -26.85 7.34 -3.64
N GLY A 174 -25.62 7.87 -3.81
CA GLY A 174 -25.36 9.08 -4.58
C GLY A 174 -25.74 8.94 -6.04
N PHE A 175 -25.35 7.84 -6.68
CA PHE A 175 -25.69 7.54 -8.07
C PHE A 175 -27.20 7.35 -8.26
N THR A 176 -27.88 6.65 -7.35
CA THR A 176 -29.32 6.43 -7.39
C THR A 176 -30.08 7.75 -7.26
N VAL A 177 -29.75 8.57 -6.26
CA VAL A 177 -30.40 9.88 -6.08
C VAL A 177 -30.21 10.74 -7.32
N PHE A 178 -29.03 10.77 -7.91
CA PHE A 178 -28.78 11.54 -9.11
C PHE A 178 -29.56 11.01 -10.32
N LEU A 179 -29.66 9.71 -10.51
CA LEU A 179 -30.48 9.10 -11.55
C LEU A 179 -31.94 9.55 -11.43
N LEU A 180 -32.49 9.55 -10.21
CA LEU A 180 -33.86 9.97 -9.96
C LEU A 180 -34.07 11.47 -10.20
N LEU A 181 -33.12 12.29 -9.75
CA LEU A 181 -33.18 13.76 -9.91
C LEU A 181 -32.96 14.21 -11.35
N ALA A 182 -32.14 13.49 -12.12
CA ALA A 182 -31.79 13.85 -13.49
C ALA A 182 -32.67 13.18 -14.55
N ALA A 183 -33.60 12.31 -14.15
CA ALA A 183 -34.46 11.56 -15.06
C ALA A 183 -35.30 12.50 -15.94
N PRO A 184 -35.21 12.39 -17.29
CA PRO A 184 -35.85 13.35 -18.19
C PRO A 184 -37.39 13.29 -18.16
N ALA A 185 -37.96 12.10 -17.95
CA ALA A 185 -39.39 11.84 -17.84
C ALA A 185 -39.88 11.72 -16.37
N GLY A 186 -39.11 12.31 -15.43
CA GLY A 186 -39.35 12.23 -14.00
C GLY A 186 -38.86 10.92 -13.35
N TRP A 187 -38.71 10.96 -12.03
CA TRP A 187 -38.10 9.86 -11.26
C TRP A 187 -38.75 8.49 -11.44
N ARG A 188 -40.11 8.48 -11.66
CA ARG A 188 -40.87 7.22 -11.90
C ARG A 188 -40.42 6.48 -13.14
N SER A 189 -39.91 7.17 -14.15
CA SER A 189 -39.40 6.53 -15.38
C SER A 189 -38.22 5.60 -15.15
N MET A 190 -37.45 5.82 -14.09
CA MET A 190 -36.32 4.98 -13.70
C MET A 190 -36.76 3.60 -13.18
N PHE A 191 -37.99 3.47 -12.74
CA PHE A 191 -38.60 2.21 -12.31
C PHE A 191 -39.35 1.49 -13.43
N SER A 192 -39.23 1.94 -14.67
CA SER A 192 -39.83 1.20 -15.79
C SER A 192 -39.24 -0.22 -15.89
N PRO A 193 -40.07 -1.24 -16.24
CA PRO A 193 -39.61 -2.64 -16.31
C PRO A 193 -38.36 -2.81 -17.17
N ARG A 194 -38.25 -2.04 -18.24
CA ARG A 194 -37.09 -2.08 -19.13
C ARG A 194 -35.80 -1.62 -18.45
N ILE A 195 -35.84 -0.52 -17.69
CA ILE A 195 -34.66 0.01 -17.00
C ILE A 195 -34.27 -0.89 -15.85
N VAL A 196 -35.26 -1.37 -15.07
CA VAL A 196 -35.03 -2.32 -13.98
C VAL A 196 -34.42 -3.62 -14.51
N ALA A 197 -34.93 -4.17 -15.62
CA ALA A 197 -34.36 -5.37 -16.23
C ALA A 197 -32.90 -5.15 -16.69
N ILE A 198 -32.60 -4.00 -17.30
CA ILE A 198 -31.23 -3.65 -17.72
C ILE A 198 -30.31 -3.57 -16.49
N ALA A 199 -30.72 -2.86 -15.45
CA ALA A 199 -29.93 -2.75 -14.23
C ALA A 199 -29.69 -4.12 -13.58
N ALA A 200 -30.71 -4.96 -13.52
CA ALA A 200 -30.63 -6.31 -12.96
C ALA A 200 -29.69 -7.20 -13.80
N LEU A 201 -29.77 -7.14 -15.14
CA LEU A 201 -28.89 -7.89 -16.03
C LEU A 201 -27.42 -7.45 -15.89
N CYS A 202 -27.18 -6.14 -15.81
CA CYS A 202 -25.83 -5.61 -15.56
C CYS A 202 -25.30 -6.04 -14.19
N ALA A 203 -26.14 -6.00 -13.15
CA ALA A 203 -25.78 -6.47 -11.81
C ALA A 203 -25.45 -7.97 -11.79
N ALA A 204 -26.27 -8.78 -12.47
CA ALA A 204 -26.02 -10.23 -12.62
C ALA A 204 -24.71 -10.51 -13.37
N ALA A 205 -24.42 -9.77 -14.45
CA ALA A 205 -23.16 -9.87 -15.18
C ALA A 205 -21.96 -9.44 -14.31
N GLY A 206 -22.13 -8.39 -13.50
CA GLY A 206 -21.13 -7.96 -12.52
C GLY A 206 -20.88 -9.01 -11.43
N ALA A 207 -21.94 -9.64 -10.92
CA ALA A 207 -21.84 -10.73 -9.94
C ALA A 207 -21.20 -11.99 -10.53
N ALA A 208 -21.42 -12.26 -11.82
CA ALA A 208 -20.86 -13.44 -12.50
C ALA A 208 -19.32 -13.48 -12.49
N GLN A 209 -18.64 -12.34 -12.34
CA GLN A 209 -17.19 -12.29 -12.17
C GLN A 209 -16.72 -13.12 -10.97
N TYR A 210 -17.52 -13.21 -9.92
CA TYR A 210 -17.20 -13.95 -8.71
C TYR A 210 -17.37 -15.47 -8.85
N ALA A 211 -17.96 -15.95 -9.95
CA ALA A 211 -18.04 -17.38 -10.23
C ALA A 211 -16.67 -18.05 -10.29
N TRP A 212 -15.65 -17.31 -10.74
CA TRP A 212 -14.26 -17.77 -10.73
C TRP A 212 -13.76 -18.04 -9.29
N ASN A 213 -13.98 -17.10 -8.38
CA ASN A 213 -13.61 -17.27 -6.98
C ASN A 213 -14.41 -18.38 -6.30
N LEU A 214 -15.72 -18.45 -6.58
CA LEU A 214 -16.58 -19.50 -6.03
C LEU A 214 -16.11 -20.88 -6.52
N HIS A 215 -15.83 -21.03 -7.83
CA HIS A 215 -15.35 -22.29 -8.40
C HIS A 215 -14.01 -22.72 -7.76
N ALA A 216 -13.13 -21.79 -7.42
CA ALA A 216 -11.84 -22.11 -6.83
C ALA A 216 -11.95 -22.88 -5.51
N LEU A 217 -13.07 -22.76 -4.76
CA LEU A 217 -13.29 -23.51 -3.52
C LEU A 217 -13.30 -25.03 -3.71
N TRP A 218 -13.80 -25.51 -4.86
CA TRP A 218 -13.81 -26.96 -5.16
C TRP A 218 -12.46 -27.52 -5.61
N LEU A 219 -11.50 -26.62 -5.87
CA LEU A 219 -10.13 -26.97 -6.28
C LEU A 219 -9.15 -26.93 -5.10
N LEU A 220 -9.61 -26.59 -3.90
CA LEU A 220 -8.81 -26.60 -2.69
C LEU A 220 -8.65 -28.04 -2.16
N PRO A 221 -7.61 -28.33 -1.34
CA PRO A 221 -7.43 -29.62 -0.69
C PRO A 221 -8.60 -30.02 0.23
N ASP A 222 -9.34 -29.05 0.74
CA ASP A 222 -10.54 -29.21 1.56
C ASP A 222 -11.74 -28.58 0.82
N PRO A 223 -12.33 -29.28 -0.17
CA PRO A 223 -13.46 -28.76 -0.93
C PRO A 223 -14.73 -28.72 -0.08
N PRO A 224 -15.68 -27.83 -0.37
CA PRO A 224 -16.96 -27.80 0.33
C PRO A 224 -17.81 -29.03 0.00
N ASP A 225 -18.54 -29.55 1.00
CA ASP A 225 -19.45 -30.71 0.85
C ASP A 225 -20.60 -30.46 -0.12
N GLY A 226 -20.93 -29.17 -0.40
CA GLY A 226 -22.02 -28.83 -1.30
C GLY A 226 -22.14 -27.32 -1.51
N ILE A 227 -23.09 -26.93 -2.37
CA ILE A 227 -23.29 -25.54 -2.76
C ILE A 227 -23.63 -24.63 -1.56
N GLY A 228 -24.35 -25.13 -0.57
CA GLY A 228 -24.72 -24.38 0.63
C GLY A 228 -23.49 -24.02 1.48
N GLU A 229 -22.57 -24.95 1.63
CA GLU A 229 -21.30 -24.69 2.33
C GLU A 229 -20.40 -23.78 1.50
N ALA A 230 -20.29 -24.04 0.20
CA ALA A 230 -19.53 -23.18 -0.71
C ALA A 230 -19.98 -21.72 -0.64
N LEU A 231 -21.29 -21.46 -0.64
CA LEU A 231 -21.83 -20.12 -0.51
C LEU A 231 -21.56 -19.51 0.88
N ARG A 232 -21.60 -20.29 1.96
CA ARG A 232 -21.23 -19.78 3.31
C ARG A 232 -19.76 -19.41 3.37
N ARG A 233 -18.83 -20.29 2.90
CA ARG A 233 -17.39 -20.02 2.84
C ARG A 233 -17.13 -18.80 1.94
N PHE A 234 -17.78 -18.73 0.78
CA PHE A 234 -17.67 -17.62 -0.14
C PHE A 234 -18.03 -16.27 0.52
N TRP A 235 -19.22 -16.19 1.14
CA TRP A 235 -19.65 -14.96 1.80
C TRP A 235 -18.76 -14.60 3.00
N PHE A 236 -18.35 -15.57 3.78
CA PHE A 236 -17.42 -15.37 4.89
C PHE A 236 -16.13 -14.69 4.41
N ASP A 237 -15.53 -15.22 3.37
CA ASP A 237 -14.26 -14.72 2.82
C ASP A 237 -14.39 -13.39 2.07
N VAL A 238 -15.38 -13.27 1.19
CA VAL A 238 -15.58 -12.05 0.37
C VAL A 238 -15.93 -10.85 1.23
N THR A 239 -16.73 -11.04 2.28
CA THR A 239 -17.10 -9.97 3.21
C THR A 239 -16.13 -9.80 4.37
N LYS A 240 -15.07 -10.63 4.43
CA LYS A 240 -14.05 -10.56 5.50
C LYS A 240 -14.68 -10.63 6.89
N THR A 241 -15.61 -11.55 7.10
CA THR A 241 -16.45 -11.62 8.30
C THR A 241 -15.64 -11.77 9.59
N ASP A 242 -14.49 -12.45 9.53
CA ASP A 242 -13.60 -12.70 10.66
C ASP A 242 -13.00 -11.44 11.30
N TRP A 243 -12.81 -10.38 10.53
CA TRP A 243 -12.21 -9.14 11.03
C TRP A 243 -12.98 -7.86 10.65
N ARG A 244 -13.95 -7.96 9.76
CA ARG A 244 -14.77 -6.81 9.33
C ARG A 244 -15.36 -6.06 10.52
N ASP A 245 -15.93 -6.77 11.49
CA ASP A 245 -16.63 -6.19 12.62
C ASP A 245 -15.71 -5.47 13.61
N THR A 246 -14.40 -5.76 13.57
CA THR A 246 -13.38 -5.05 14.36
C THR A 246 -12.86 -3.80 13.67
N MET A 247 -13.07 -3.66 12.39
CA MET A 247 -12.53 -2.57 11.58
C MET A 247 -13.61 -1.59 11.10
N VAL A 248 -14.71 -2.10 10.53
CA VAL A 248 -15.75 -1.27 9.91
C VAL A 248 -16.61 -0.61 10.99
N MET A 249 -16.71 0.72 10.95
CA MET A 249 -17.48 1.54 11.92
C MET A 249 -17.08 1.31 13.39
N ASN A 250 -15.84 0.87 13.64
CA ASN A 250 -15.37 0.50 14.96
C ASN A 250 -14.18 1.33 15.45
N VAL A 251 -14.16 2.61 15.10
CA VAL A 251 -13.18 3.54 15.67
C VAL A 251 -13.54 3.82 17.14
N PRO A 252 -12.63 3.57 18.08
CA PRO A 252 -12.86 3.91 19.49
C PRO A 252 -13.18 5.39 19.65
N ARG A 253 -14.12 5.73 20.54
CA ARG A 253 -14.53 7.13 20.78
C ARG A 253 -13.36 8.04 21.17
N THR A 254 -12.36 7.49 21.86
CA THR A 254 -11.13 8.18 22.25
C THR A 254 -10.23 8.57 21.07
N LEU A 255 -10.39 7.94 19.91
CA LEU A 255 -9.60 8.19 18.70
C LEU A 255 -10.33 9.04 17.64
N ILE A 256 -11.58 9.42 17.88
CA ILE A 256 -12.38 10.19 16.89
C ILE A 256 -11.71 11.55 16.60
N SER A 257 -11.23 12.26 17.63
CA SER A 257 -10.51 13.54 17.44
C SER A 257 -9.20 13.34 16.67
N ASP A 258 -8.52 12.24 16.92
CA ASP A 258 -7.27 11.90 16.23
C ASP A 258 -7.52 11.62 14.75
N HIS A 259 -8.60 10.90 14.42
CA HIS A 259 -9.02 10.67 13.04
C HIS A 259 -9.37 11.99 12.31
N ALA A 260 -10.00 12.96 13.00
CA ALA A 260 -10.27 14.27 12.41
C ALA A 260 -8.97 15.04 12.11
N SER A 261 -8.04 15.05 13.06
CA SER A 261 -6.73 15.67 12.90
C SER A 261 -5.92 14.99 11.79
N MET A 262 -5.97 13.66 11.73
CA MET A 262 -5.33 12.85 10.71
C MET A 262 -5.89 13.13 9.32
N TYR A 263 -7.23 13.18 9.17
CA TYR A 263 -7.85 13.51 7.87
C TYR A 263 -7.47 14.92 7.41
N TRP A 264 -7.48 15.91 8.30
CA TRP A 264 -7.07 17.26 7.96
C TRP A 264 -5.59 17.33 7.55
N PHE A 265 -4.73 16.59 8.25
CA PHE A 265 -3.33 16.46 7.87
C PHE A 265 -3.20 15.81 6.49
N ASP A 266 -3.86 14.68 6.27
CA ASP A 266 -3.87 13.93 5.01
C ASP A 266 -4.36 14.81 3.85
N LEU A 267 -5.50 15.47 3.99
CA LEU A 267 -6.05 16.38 2.99
C LEU A 267 -5.05 17.48 2.57
N ARG A 268 -4.32 18.04 3.55
CA ARG A 268 -3.25 19.01 3.28
C ARG A 268 -2.02 18.37 2.62
N GLN A 269 -1.74 17.15 2.97
CA GLN A 269 -0.67 16.40 2.31
C GLN A 269 -0.99 16.14 0.85
N GLN A 270 -2.24 15.78 0.54
CA GLN A 270 -2.67 15.55 -0.84
C GLN A 270 -2.65 16.83 -1.68
N PHE A 271 -3.18 17.94 -1.18
CA PHE A 271 -3.54 19.10 -2.00
C PHE A 271 -3.02 20.45 -1.47
N GLY A 272 -2.34 20.48 -0.32
CA GLY A 272 -2.09 21.71 0.42
C GLY A 272 -3.39 22.35 0.88
N ILE A 273 -3.36 23.65 1.18
CA ILE A 273 -4.58 24.43 1.49
C ILE A 273 -5.32 24.81 0.20
N VAL A 274 -4.62 24.93 -0.92
CA VAL A 274 -5.19 25.36 -2.21
C VAL A 274 -6.29 24.43 -2.69
N GLY A 275 -6.10 23.12 -2.60
CA GLY A 275 -7.09 22.14 -3.06
C GLY A 275 -8.42 22.21 -2.33
N PRO A 276 -8.47 22.12 -0.99
CA PRO A 276 -9.70 22.25 -0.21
C PRO A 276 -10.43 23.59 -0.44
N VAL A 277 -9.69 24.70 -0.53
CA VAL A 277 -10.28 26.02 -0.81
C VAL A 277 -10.91 26.05 -2.20
N LEU A 278 -10.21 25.57 -3.22
CA LEU A 278 -10.77 25.48 -4.58
C LEU A 278 -11.98 24.53 -4.62
N ALA A 279 -11.94 23.42 -3.91
CA ALA A 279 -13.05 22.48 -3.84
C ALA A 279 -14.29 23.13 -3.20
N ALA A 280 -14.14 23.88 -2.11
CA ALA A 280 -15.25 24.59 -1.46
C ALA A 280 -15.86 25.65 -2.39
N VAL A 281 -15.03 26.47 -3.03
CA VAL A 281 -15.49 27.48 -4.02
C VAL A 281 -16.18 26.80 -5.20
N GLY A 282 -15.55 25.76 -5.77
CA GLY A 282 -16.07 25.05 -6.93
C GLY A 282 -17.35 24.28 -6.62
N PHE A 283 -17.48 23.73 -5.42
CA PHE A 283 -18.74 23.16 -4.94
C PHE A 283 -19.86 24.21 -4.91
N GLY A 284 -19.58 25.39 -4.36
CA GLY A 284 -20.54 26.52 -4.38
C GLY A 284 -20.94 26.94 -5.81
N VAL A 285 -19.99 26.98 -6.74
CA VAL A 285 -20.26 27.22 -8.17
C VAL A 285 -21.12 26.10 -8.76
N LEU A 286 -20.84 24.87 -8.45
CA LEU A 286 -21.59 23.71 -8.95
C LEU A 286 -23.03 23.71 -8.41
N MET A 287 -23.21 23.98 -7.12
CA MET A 287 -24.56 24.13 -6.52
C MET A 287 -25.38 25.22 -7.17
N ARG A 288 -24.78 26.37 -7.53
CA ARG A 288 -25.48 27.48 -8.20
C ARG A 288 -25.80 27.19 -9.67
N ARG A 289 -24.89 26.52 -10.40
CA ARG A 289 -25.07 26.25 -11.84
C ARG A 289 -25.90 25.00 -12.12
N ASN A 290 -25.70 23.96 -11.33
CA ASN A 290 -26.40 22.68 -11.45
C ASN A 290 -26.40 21.96 -10.10
N TRP A 291 -27.34 22.30 -9.24
CA TRP A 291 -27.47 21.78 -7.88
C TRP A 291 -27.54 20.24 -7.84
N ARG A 292 -28.13 19.61 -8.88
CA ARG A 292 -28.21 18.14 -8.96
C ARG A 292 -26.81 17.50 -9.01
N ARG A 293 -25.88 18.09 -9.76
CA ARG A 293 -24.48 17.69 -9.81
C ARG A 293 -23.75 18.01 -8.51
N GLY A 294 -24.09 19.14 -7.88
CA GLY A 294 -23.56 19.47 -6.56
C GLY A 294 -23.94 18.42 -5.50
N VAL A 295 -25.23 18.05 -5.45
CA VAL A 295 -25.74 17.00 -4.56
C VAL A 295 -25.06 15.66 -4.85
N LEU A 296 -24.89 15.29 -6.13
CA LEU A 296 -24.16 14.06 -6.49
C LEU A 296 -22.75 14.05 -5.88
N ILE A 297 -21.94 15.07 -6.14
CA ILE A 297 -20.56 15.14 -5.64
C ILE A 297 -20.54 15.16 -4.10
N ALA A 298 -21.46 15.88 -3.45
CA ALA A 298 -21.57 15.90 -2.00
C ALA A 298 -21.89 14.52 -1.41
N MET A 299 -22.85 13.80 -2.00
CA MET A 299 -23.23 12.46 -1.52
C MET A 299 -22.11 11.45 -1.72
N LEU A 300 -21.45 11.46 -2.87
CA LEU A 300 -20.33 10.56 -3.16
C LEU A 300 -19.15 10.83 -2.20
N PHE A 301 -18.83 12.10 -1.98
CA PHE A 301 -17.81 12.50 -1.01
C PHE A 301 -18.19 12.06 0.41
N ALA A 302 -19.40 12.39 0.87
CA ALA A 302 -19.84 12.14 2.23
C ALA A 302 -19.90 10.63 2.54
N ALA A 303 -20.42 9.81 1.61
CA ALA A 303 -20.51 8.38 1.81
C ALA A 303 -19.13 7.72 1.95
N ASN A 304 -18.18 8.06 1.06
CA ASN A 304 -16.83 7.50 1.14
C ASN A 304 -16.07 8.07 2.36
N PHE A 305 -16.21 9.37 2.63
CA PHE A 305 -15.60 10.01 3.80
C PHE A 305 -16.06 9.35 5.11
N ALA A 306 -17.38 9.19 5.29
CA ALA A 306 -17.94 8.58 6.49
C ALA A 306 -17.43 7.15 6.70
N PHE A 307 -17.33 6.36 5.63
CA PHE A 307 -16.75 5.02 5.68
C PHE A 307 -15.27 5.07 6.10
N ALA A 308 -14.42 5.81 5.37
CA ALA A 308 -12.99 5.87 5.64
C ALA A 308 -12.69 6.45 7.04
N TYR A 309 -13.47 7.45 7.48
CA TYR A 309 -13.36 8.06 8.80
C TYR A 309 -13.71 7.09 9.94
N SER A 310 -14.67 6.21 9.71
CA SER A 310 -15.10 5.21 10.68
C SER A 310 -14.35 3.88 10.58
N TYR A 311 -13.40 3.76 9.66
CA TYR A 311 -12.64 2.54 9.42
C TYR A 311 -11.39 2.50 10.31
N ASN A 312 -11.34 1.50 11.21
CA ASN A 312 -10.28 1.38 12.22
C ASN A 312 -9.12 0.52 11.69
N VAL A 313 -8.31 1.10 10.81
CA VAL A 313 -7.10 0.46 10.24
C VAL A 313 -5.93 1.44 10.23
N GLY A 314 -4.71 0.90 10.24
CA GLY A 314 -3.50 1.70 10.27
C GLY A 314 -3.24 2.53 9.01
N ASP A 315 -3.68 2.04 7.86
CA ASP A 315 -3.56 2.64 6.54
C ASP A 315 -4.87 3.31 6.04
N ALA A 316 -5.69 3.79 6.97
CA ALA A 316 -6.99 4.42 6.66
C ALA A 316 -6.91 5.50 5.56
N HIS A 317 -5.74 6.12 5.35
CA HIS A 317 -5.51 7.15 4.34
C HIS A 317 -5.79 6.68 2.90
N VAL A 318 -5.59 5.40 2.57
CA VAL A 318 -5.86 4.87 1.22
C VAL A 318 -7.36 4.79 0.94
N PHE A 319 -8.18 4.59 1.98
CA PHE A 319 -9.63 4.53 1.85
C PHE A 319 -10.28 5.91 1.60
N TYR A 320 -9.55 7.01 1.85
CA TYR A 320 -9.99 8.37 1.48
C TYR A 320 -9.79 8.69 -0.01
N LEU A 321 -9.12 7.84 -0.80
CA LEU A 321 -8.82 8.13 -2.20
C LEU A 321 -10.04 8.55 -3.04
N PRO A 322 -11.22 7.88 -2.97
CA PRO A 322 -12.39 8.40 -3.66
C PRO A 322 -12.85 9.77 -3.15
N SER A 323 -12.72 10.06 -1.86
CA SER A 323 -13.02 11.40 -1.31
C SER A 323 -12.05 12.45 -1.87
N HIS A 324 -10.76 12.12 -1.98
CA HIS A 324 -9.75 12.98 -2.60
C HIS A 324 -10.05 13.24 -4.08
N LEU A 325 -10.52 12.23 -4.81
CA LEU A 325 -10.99 12.38 -6.17
C LEU A 325 -12.12 13.44 -6.24
N PHE A 326 -13.12 13.36 -5.34
CA PHE A 326 -14.24 14.32 -5.35
C PHE A 326 -13.79 15.73 -4.95
N VAL A 327 -12.80 15.89 -4.09
CA VAL A 327 -12.14 17.19 -3.81
C VAL A 327 -11.50 17.76 -5.08
N ALA A 328 -10.72 16.97 -5.80
CA ALA A 328 -10.10 17.41 -7.04
C ALA A 328 -11.14 17.75 -8.13
N LEU A 329 -12.19 16.92 -8.28
CA LEU A 329 -13.28 17.17 -9.22
C LEU A 329 -14.03 18.46 -8.88
N ALA A 330 -14.30 18.72 -7.59
CA ALA A 330 -14.95 19.93 -7.13
C ALA A 330 -14.09 21.19 -7.34
N ALA A 331 -12.75 21.06 -7.36
CA ALA A 331 -11.86 22.19 -7.62
C ALA A 331 -11.95 22.72 -9.06
N ALA A 332 -12.29 21.88 -10.05
CA ALA A 332 -12.34 22.31 -11.45
C ALA A 332 -13.36 23.43 -11.75
N PRO A 333 -14.63 23.38 -11.27
CA PRO A 333 -15.57 24.47 -11.42
C PRO A 333 -15.10 25.81 -10.80
N ALA A 334 -14.29 25.80 -9.74
CA ALA A 334 -13.76 27.02 -9.15
C ALA A 334 -12.93 27.84 -10.14
N LEU A 335 -12.12 27.17 -10.96
CA LEU A 335 -11.27 27.84 -11.95
C LEU A 335 -12.08 28.65 -12.98
N THR A 336 -13.35 28.27 -13.19
CA THR A 336 -14.22 28.97 -14.15
C THR A 336 -14.71 30.34 -13.65
N VAL A 337 -14.58 30.60 -12.34
CA VAL A 337 -14.90 31.94 -11.78
C VAL A 337 -13.92 33.00 -12.30
N ALA A 338 -12.72 32.61 -12.64
CA ALA A 338 -11.69 33.51 -13.16
C ALA A 338 -12.06 34.18 -14.50
N VAL A 339 -13.10 33.67 -15.20
CA VAL A 339 -13.65 34.33 -16.40
C VAL A 339 -14.25 35.70 -16.07
N LEU A 340 -14.73 35.90 -14.84
CA LEU A 340 -15.31 37.18 -14.39
C LEU A 340 -14.26 38.30 -14.35
N VAL A 341 -13.00 37.95 -14.21
CA VAL A 341 -11.85 38.89 -14.20
C VAL A 341 -11.32 39.12 -15.62
N ASN A 342 -11.19 38.06 -16.40
CA ASN A 342 -10.63 38.10 -17.75
C ASN A 342 -11.16 36.92 -18.60
N LYS A 343 -11.41 37.15 -19.90
CA LYS A 343 -11.82 36.13 -20.86
C LYS A 343 -10.83 34.93 -20.94
N ARG A 344 -9.56 35.17 -20.67
CA ARG A 344 -8.51 34.15 -20.57
C ARG A 344 -8.28 33.61 -19.15
N GLY A 345 -9.04 34.11 -18.17
CA GLY A 345 -8.88 33.85 -16.76
C GLY A 345 -8.88 32.34 -16.41
N VAL A 346 -9.76 31.55 -17.04
CA VAL A 346 -9.82 30.11 -16.83
C VAL A 346 -8.49 29.42 -17.24
N SER A 347 -7.93 29.79 -18.38
CA SER A 347 -6.66 29.22 -18.85
C SER A 347 -5.51 29.64 -17.94
N ILE A 348 -5.48 30.89 -17.49
CA ILE A 348 -4.47 31.38 -16.55
C ILE A 348 -4.57 30.63 -15.22
N ALA A 349 -5.76 30.53 -14.65
CA ALA A 349 -5.99 29.80 -13.40
C ALA A 349 -5.63 28.32 -13.52
N ALA A 350 -5.94 27.69 -14.66
CA ALA A 350 -5.56 26.31 -14.94
C ALA A 350 -4.03 26.14 -15.03
N VAL A 351 -3.32 27.06 -15.68
CA VAL A 351 -1.85 27.04 -15.74
C VAL A 351 -1.24 27.23 -14.35
N LEU A 352 -1.77 28.18 -13.56
CA LEU A 352 -1.28 28.40 -12.19
C LEU A 352 -1.50 27.15 -11.30
N LEU A 353 -2.64 26.48 -11.43
CA LEU A 353 -2.89 25.23 -10.69
C LEU A 353 -2.00 24.09 -11.18
N ALA A 354 -1.72 24.01 -12.49
CA ALA A 354 -0.79 23.01 -13.05
C ALA A 354 0.64 23.27 -12.57
N VAL A 355 1.09 24.53 -12.53
CA VAL A 355 2.38 24.90 -11.95
C VAL A 355 2.45 24.52 -10.47
N TYR A 356 1.39 24.81 -9.71
CA TYR A 356 1.28 24.40 -8.32
C TYR A 356 1.38 22.88 -8.16
N ALA A 357 0.68 22.11 -9.00
CA ALA A 357 0.80 20.64 -9.02
C ALA A 357 2.24 20.20 -9.33
N GLY A 358 2.92 20.85 -10.29
CA GLY A 358 4.32 20.59 -10.61
C GLY A 358 5.26 20.86 -9.43
N VAL A 359 5.06 21.94 -8.69
CA VAL A 359 5.82 22.26 -7.48
C VAL A 359 5.60 21.19 -6.40
N ARG A 360 4.39 20.71 -6.25
CA ARG A 360 4.09 19.61 -5.33
C ARG A 360 4.76 18.31 -5.76
N ALA A 361 4.67 17.97 -7.05
CA ALA A 361 5.35 16.80 -7.59
C ALA A 361 6.87 16.86 -7.31
N TYR A 362 7.50 17.99 -7.59
CA TYR A 362 8.94 18.19 -7.31
C TYR A 362 9.27 18.04 -5.81
N ARG A 363 8.41 18.57 -4.94
CA ARG A 363 8.59 18.46 -3.48
C ARG A 363 8.47 17.04 -2.97
N ASP A 364 7.47 16.29 -3.48
CA ASP A 364 7.12 14.98 -2.97
C ASP A 364 7.83 13.83 -3.71
N PHE A 365 8.42 14.13 -4.90
CA PHE A 365 9.16 13.17 -5.73
C PHE A 365 10.20 12.37 -4.93
N PRO A 366 11.08 12.98 -4.11
CA PRO A 366 12.08 12.21 -3.39
C PRO A 366 11.49 11.22 -2.37
N ALA A 367 10.30 11.52 -1.85
CA ALA A 367 9.61 10.65 -0.89
C ALA A 367 8.84 9.50 -1.57
N LEU A 368 8.52 9.65 -2.86
CA LEU A 368 7.72 8.71 -3.63
C LEU A 368 8.52 7.96 -4.69
N ASP A 369 9.79 8.30 -4.92
CA ASP A 369 10.64 7.56 -5.86
C ASP A 369 11.07 6.24 -5.24
N ARG A 370 10.46 5.16 -5.70
CA ARG A 370 10.79 3.79 -5.32
C ARG A 370 11.57 3.03 -6.40
N SER A 371 12.03 3.71 -7.44
CA SER A 371 12.72 3.07 -8.58
C SER A 371 14.02 2.35 -8.21
N GLY A 372 14.65 2.74 -7.11
CA GLY A 372 15.84 2.07 -6.55
C GLY A 372 15.57 1.22 -5.31
N ASP A 373 14.32 0.98 -4.92
CA ASP A 373 13.98 0.28 -3.68
C ASP A 373 14.06 -1.25 -3.86
N SER A 374 15.16 -1.83 -3.40
CA SER A 374 15.39 -3.28 -3.38
C SER A 374 15.26 -3.90 -1.98
N ARG A 375 14.86 -3.13 -0.97
CA ARG A 375 14.83 -3.57 0.43
C ARG A 375 13.95 -4.80 0.66
N PRO A 376 12.71 -4.90 0.13
CA PRO A 376 11.91 -6.09 0.35
C PRO A 376 12.59 -7.37 -0.13
N THR A 377 13.15 -7.33 -1.33
CA THR A 377 13.90 -8.46 -1.89
C THR A 377 15.15 -8.79 -1.05
N ALA A 378 15.89 -7.77 -0.61
CA ALA A 378 17.09 -7.95 0.21
C ALA A 378 16.76 -8.59 1.58
N VAL A 379 15.67 -8.18 2.22
CA VAL A 379 15.21 -8.77 3.49
C VAL A 379 14.85 -10.25 3.31
N ILE A 380 14.10 -10.60 2.28
CA ILE A 380 13.73 -12.00 2.04
C ILE A 380 14.95 -12.83 1.64
N ALA A 381 15.85 -12.28 0.84
CA ALA A 381 17.11 -12.95 0.50
C ALA A 381 17.97 -13.23 1.76
N ALA A 382 18.09 -12.26 2.66
CA ALA A 382 18.78 -12.44 3.93
C ALA A 382 18.07 -13.47 4.84
N LEU A 383 16.73 -13.44 4.88
CA LEU A 383 15.93 -14.40 5.64
C LEU A 383 16.11 -15.85 5.15
N THR A 384 16.29 -16.02 3.85
CA THR A 384 16.42 -17.36 3.23
C THR A 384 17.86 -17.75 2.88
N ALA A 385 18.83 -16.89 3.19
CA ALA A 385 20.24 -17.15 2.92
C ALA A 385 20.74 -18.46 3.58
N GLY A 386 21.52 -19.28 2.85
CA GLY A 386 22.07 -20.53 3.36
C GLY A 386 21.04 -21.66 3.57
N LEU A 387 19.75 -21.47 3.30
CA LEU A 387 18.80 -22.59 3.25
C LEU A 387 19.06 -23.42 2.00
N ASP A 388 19.08 -24.73 2.17
CA ASP A 388 19.07 -25.69 1.06
C ASP A 388 17.61 -26.01 0.73
N ASP A 389 17.18 -25.77 -0.50
CA ASP A 389 15.78 -25.92 -0.93
C ASP A 389 15.25 -27.35 -0.77
N ARG A 390 16.14 -28.35 -0.83
CA ARG A 390 15.79 -29.77 -0.69
C ARG A 390 15.99 -30.31 0.72
N ARG A 391 16.89 -29.68 1.49
CA ARG A 391 17.35 -30.19 2.79
C ARG A 391 17.02 -29.29 3.96
N SER A 392 16.27 -28.21 3.75
CA SER A 392 15.87 -27.34 4.84
C SER A 392 14.37 -27.07 4.79
N ILE A 393 13.79 -26.88 5.97
CA ILE A 393 12.46 -26.30 6.13
C ILE A 393 12.56 -25.09 7.06
N LEU A 394 12.01 -23.95 6.64
CA LEU A 394 11.94 -22.75 7.45
C LEU A 394 10.61 -22.71 8.21
N VAL A 395 10.66 -22.76 9.53
CA VAL A 395 9.50 -22.49 10.39
C VAL A 395 9.58 -21.02 10.82
N ALA A 396 8.68 -20.21 10.32
CA ALA A 396 8.74 -18.76 10.46
C ALA A 396 7.61 -18.21 11.33
N ASP A 397 7.93 -17.29 12.23
CA ASP A 397 6.98 -16.38 12.86
C ASP A 397 7.39 -14.95 12.47
N LEU A 398 6.68 -14.40 11.51
CA LEU A 398 6.99 -13.11 10.89
C LEU A 398 5.81 -12.15 11.03
N ASN A 399 6.08 -10.87 10.96
CA ASN A 399 5.04 -9.90 10.70
C ASN A 399 4.33 -10.26 9.38
N TRP A 400 2.99 -10.13 9.34
CA TRP A 400 2.18 -10.52 8.20
C TRP A 400 2.63 -9.87 6.88
N GLN A 401 3.16 -8.65 6.93
CA GLN A 401 3.67 -7.94 5.77
C GLN A 401 4.87 -8.66 5.15
N VAL A 402 5.87 -9.00 5.97
CA VAL A 402 7.05 -9.76 5.53
C VAL A 402 6.68 -11.18 5.11
N GLN A 403 5.71 -11.79 5.81
CA GLN A 403 5.19 -13.11 5.46
C GLN A 403 4.60 -13.12 4.04
N ASN A 404 3.83 -12.09 3.64
CA ASN A 404 3.33 -11.98 2.27
C ASN A 404 4.46 -11.89 1.25
N GLY A 405 5.52 -11.14 1.55
CA GLY A 405 6.73 -11.10 0.72
C GLY A 405 7.44 -12.45 0.62
N LEU A 406 7.55 -13.18 1.73
CA LEU A 406 8.11 -14.54 1.73
C LEU A 406 7.24 -15.51 0.92
N SER A 407 5.92 -15.38 1.00
CA SER A 407 4.98 -16.19 0.21
C SER A 407 5.18 -16.00 -1.29
N TYR A 408 5.35 -14.75 -1.74
CA TYR A 408 5.68 -14.46 -3.13
C TYR A 408 7.03 -15.08 -3.53
N PHE A 409 8.06 -14.84 -2.74
CA PHE A 409 9.40 -15.33 -3.01
C PHE A 409 9.44 -16.85 -3.10
N ALA A 410 8.78 -17.54 -2.17
CA ALA A 410 8.70 -18.99 -2.13
C ALA A 410 7.79 -19.60 -3.20
N SER A 411 6.89 -18.84 -3.81
CA SER A 411 6.03 -19.36 -4.88
C SER A 411 6.51 -19.04 -6.30
N VAL A 412 7.28 -17.96 -6.46
CA VAL A 412 7.67 -17.45 -7.78
C VAL A 412 9.19 -17.46 -7.99
N THR A 413 9.94 -16.91 -7.03
CA THR A 413 11.39 -16.72 -7.20
C THR A 413 12.15 -17.99 -6.85
N ARG A 414 11.73 -18.70 -5.80
CA ARG A 414 12.40 -19.87 -5.25
C ARG A 414 11.37 -20.95 -4.85
N PRO A 415 10.66 -21.55 -5.83
CA PRO A 415 9.48 -22.39 -5.57
C PRO A 415 9.80 -23.73 -4.87
N GLU A 416 11.06 -24.12 -4.79
CA GLU A 416 11.47 -25.34 -4.09
C GLU A 416 11.68 -25.13 -2.58
N ILE A 417 11.66 -23.88 -2.09
CA ILE A 417 11.90 -23.61 -0.67
C ILE A 417 10.73 -24.11 0.18
N ALA A 418 11.02 -24.98 1.13
CA ALA A 418 10.00 -25.43 2.08
C ALA A 418 9.92 -24.46 3.26
N TRP A 419 8.73 -23.97 3.55
CA TRP A 419 8.48 -23.13 4.73
C TRP A 419 7.06 -23.31 5.27
N THR A 420 6.89 -22.99 6.56
CA THR A 420 5.60 -23.00 7.24
C THR A 420 5.57 -21.92 8.33
N ARG A 421 4.39 -21.59 8.81
CA ARG A 421 4.22 -20.64 9.91
C ARG A 421 4.28 -21.36 11.25
N MET A 422 5.05 -20.80 12.20
CA MET A 422 5.14 -21.34 13.55
C MET A 422 3.78 -21.49 14.25
N PRO A 423 2.83 -20.51 14.19
CA PRO A 423 1.51 -20.69 14.79
C PRO A 423 0.73 -21.89 14.25
N ASP A 424 0.92 -22.24 12.98
CA ASP A 424 0.17 -23.31 12.32
C ASP A 424 0.70 -24.70 12.72
N VAL A 425 1.96 -24.79 13.15
CA VAL A 425 2.62 -26.07 13.47
C VAL A 425 3.00 -26.22 14.95
N LEU A 426 2.72 -25.22 15.78
CA LEU A 426 3.17 -25.18 17.17
C LEU A 426 2.79 -26.44 17.95
N LEU A 427 1.54 -26.94 17.82
CA LEU A 427 1.05 -28.09 18.58
C LEU A 427 1.76 -29.42 18.26
N TYR A 428 2.39 -29.53 17.10
CA TYR A 428 3.10 -30.72 16.66
C TYR A 428 4.55 -30.44 16.22
N ALA A 429 5.10 -29.31 16.69
CA ALA A 429 6.46 -28.92 16.34
C ALA A 429 7.52 -30.02 16.66
N PRO A 430 7.46 -30.75 17.80
CA PRO A 430 8.40 -31.84 18.04
C PRO A 430 8.30 -32.98 17.01
N ALA A 431 7.10 -33.36 16.59
CA ALA A 431 6.90 -34.38 15.55
C ALA A 431 7.42 -33.87 14.18
N LEU A 432 7.13 -32.61 13.83
CA LEU A 432 7.66 -31.99 12.61
C LEU A 432 9.20 -32.02 12.58
N VAL A 433 9.85 -31.71 13.70
CA VAL A 433 11.33 -31.76 13.81
C VAL A 433 11.82 -33.20 13.65
N ALA A 434 11.18 -34.17 14.33
CA ALA A 434 11.56 -35.58 14.25
C ALA A 434 11.41 -36.12 12.83
N ASP A 435 10.28 -35.85 12.17
CA ASP A 435 10.00 -36.34 10.82
C ASP A 435 10.97 -35.75 9.78
N ASN A 436 11.31 -34.47 9.90
CA ASN A 436 12.29 -33.85 9.02
C ASN A 436 13.69 -34.38 9.27
N ALA A 437 14.08 -34.57 10.53
CA ALA A 437 15.38 -35.21 10.87
C ALA A 437 15.50 -36.64 10.32
N ALA A 438 14.42 -37.42 10.37
CA ALA A 438 14.38 -38.79 9.85
C ALA A 438 14.64 -38.87 8.34
N ILE A 439 14.34 -37.84 7.58
CA ILE A 439 14.64 -37.75 6.15
C ILE A 439 15.87 -36.90 5.83
N GLY A 440 16.66 -36.53 6.84
CA GLY A 440 17.89 -35.75 6.67
C GLY A 440 17.66 -34.29 6.29
N ARG A 441 16.53 -33.71 6.70
CA ARG A 441 16.19 -32.30 6.46
C ARG A 441 16.38 -31.46 7.73
N ASP A 442 17.09 -30.34 7.61
CA ASP A 442 17.27 -29.38 8.68
C ASP A 442 15.98 -28.57 8.91
N VAL A 443 15.62 -28.35 10.17
CA VAL A 443 14.56 -27.42 10.56
C VAL A 443 15.20 -26.13 11.06
N ALA A 444 14.91 -25.01 10.38
CA ALA A 444 15.40 -23.69 10.72
C ALA A 444 14.26 -22.81 11.26
N LEU A 445 14.53 -22.08 12.33
CA LEU A 445 13.56 -21.17 12.99
C LEU A 445 13.98 -19.72 12.79
N THR A 446 12.99 -18.84 12.56
CA THR A 446 13.19 -17.40 12.77
C THR A 446 13.28 -17.09 14.26
N ASP A 447 13.81 -15.92 14.64
CA ASP A 447 14.01 -15.57 16.06
C ASP A 447 12.71 -15.64 16.88
N ARG A 448 11.60 -15.11 16.38
CA ARG A 448 10.30 -15.22 17.08
C ARG A 448 9.79 -16.66 17.14
N ALA A 449 9.98 -17.44 16.07
CA ALA A 449 9.62 -18.86 16.07
C ALA A 449 10.46 -19.64 17.11
N ARG A 450 11.75 -19.30 17.27
CA ARG A 450 12.60 -19.85 18.33
C ARG A 450 12.03 -19.55 19.72
N VAL A 451 11.73 -18.28 20.00
CA VAL A 451 11.18 -17.89 21.31
C VAL A 451 9.88 -18.63 21.61
N THR A 452 9.01 -18.77 20.61
CA THR A 452 7.74 -19.49 20.75
C THR A 452 7.97 -20.99 20.99
N ALA A 453 8.89 -21.61 20.24
CA ALA A 453 9.24 -23.02 20.42
C ALA A 453 9.90 -23.29 21.77
N GLU A 454 10.86 -22.46 22.20
CA GLU A 454 11.51 -22.57 23.52
C GLU A 454 10.52 -22.43 24.67
N ALA A 455 9.56 -21.51 24.55
CA ALA A 455 8.52 -21.34 25.57
C ALA A 455 7.59 -22.56 25.67
N ALA A 456 7.28 -23.23 24.54
CA ALA A 456 6.37 -24.36 24.50
C ALA A 456 7.08 -25.71 24.80
N TYR A 457 8.30 -25.90 24.27
CA TYR A 457 8.98 -27.20 24.19
C TYR A 457 10.47 -27.16 24.57
N GLY A 458 10.96 -26.14 25.26
CA GLY A 458 12.37 -25.99 25.58
C GLY A 458 13.09 -27.29 26.00
N PRO A 459 12.56 -28.05 26.97
CA PRO A 459 13.19 -29.32 27.39
C PRO A 459 13.14 -30.43 26.35
N LEU A 460 12.24 -30.37 25.38
CA LEU A 460 12.03 -31.35 24.32
C LEU A 460 12.79 -31.01 23.03
N LEU A 461 13.34 -29.81 22.95
CA LEU A 461 14.04 -29.32 21.77
C LEU A 461 15.40 -28.76 22.16
N SER A 462 16.40 -28.99 21.31
CA SER A 462 17.71 -28.32 21.34
C SER A 462 17.72 -27.27 20.24
N ILE A 463 17.92 -26.02 20.59
CA ILE A 463 17.89 -24.89 19.64
C ILE A 463 19.26 -24.21 19.68
N ALA A 464 19.94 -24.15 18.54
CA ALA A 464 21.25 -23.55 18.41
C ALA A 464 21.27 -22.50 17.29
N PRO A 465 22.11 -21.45 17.39
CA PRO A 465 22.30 -20.52 16.29
C PRO A 465 22.72 -21.25 15.00
N ASP A 466 22.13 -20.85 13.87
CA ASP A 466 22.55 -21.37 12.56
C ASP A 466 23.89 -20.73 12.15
N PRO A 467 25.00 -21.48 12.12
CA PRO A 467 26.32 -20.93 11.82
C PRO A 467 26.45 -20.45 10.36
N ARG A 468 25.52 -20.85 9.49
CA ARG A 468 25.52 -20.45 8.08
C ARG A 468 24.95 -19.05 7.88
N VAL A 469 24.28 -18.50 8.90
CA VAL A 469 23.65 -17.18 8.83
C VAL A 469 24.44 -16.18 9.65
N VAL A 470 25.08 -15.26 8.95
CA VAL A 470 25.67 -14.08 9.57
C VAL A 470 24.62 -12.97 9.58
N VAL A 471 24.17 -12.60 10.77
CA VAL A 471 23.29 -11.42 10.93
C VAL A 471 24.20 -10.19 10.98
N PRO A 472 24.17 -9.30 9.95
CA PRO A 472 24.95 -8.07 9.99
C PRO A 472 24.48 -7.22 11.17
N ARG A 473 25.40 -6.85 12.05
CA ARG A 473 25.11 -5.86 13.09
C ARG A 473 25.04 -4.48 12.48
N LEU A 474 24.25 -3.61 13.06
CA LEU A 474 24.11 -2.24 12.58
C LEU A 474 25.49 -1.52 12.55
N VAL A 475 26.36 -1.83 13.52
CA VAL A 475 27.73 -1.30 13.58
C VAL A 475 28.61 -1.78 12.41
N ASP A 476 28.34 -2.95 11.86
CA ASP A 476 29.12 -3.49 10.71
C ASP A 476 28.93 -2.62 9.45
N ALA A 477 27.78 -1.97 9.36
CA ALA A 477 27.50 -1.02 8.28
C ALA A 477 28.38 0.25 8.33
N ALA A 478 28.93 0.57 9.49
CA ALA A 478 29.86 1.69 9.65
C ALA A 478 31.33 1.31 9.40
N ARG A 479 31.65 0.02 9.23
CA ARG A 479 33.01 -0.42 8.97
C ARG A 479 33.44 -0.09 7.55
N ASP A 480 34.71 0.20 7.38
CA ASP A 480 35.36 0.42 6.08
C ASP A 480 34.70 1.54 5.24
N LEU A 481 34.03 2.49 5.88
CA LEU A 481 33.55 3.67 5.20
C LEU A 481 34.74 4.59 4.88
N PRO A 482 34.78 5.17 3.68
CA PRO A 482 35.78 6.16 3.34
C PRO A 482 35.82 7.34 4.34
N ALA A 483 37.01 7.85 4.63
CA ALA A 483 37.13 9.07 5.43
C ALA A 483 36.36 10.22 4.77
N GLY A 484 35.68 11.04 5.56
CA GLY A 484 34.87 12.14 5.02
C GLY A 484 33.49 11.71 4.50
N THR A 485 33.07 10.46 4.71
CA THR A 485 31.71 10.00 4.37
C THR A 485 30.68 10.71 5.28
N ARG A 486 29.63 11.27 4.66
CA ARG A 486 28.52 11.89 5.39
C ARG A 486 27.57 10.79 5.87
N TYR A 487 27.08 10.92 7.09
CA TYR A 487 26.15 9.94 7.64
C TYR A 487 24.94 10.59 8.31
N VAL A 488 23.86 9.83 8.33
CA VAL A 488 22.67 10.12 9.13
C VAL A 488 22.24 8.83 9.84
N VAL A 489 22.06 8.93 11.15
CA VAL A 489 21.46 7.89 11.99
C VAL A 489 20.15 8.44 12.52
N THR A 490 19.07 7.73 12.30
CA THR A 490 17.75 8.12 12.79
C THR A 490 17.21 7.08 13.76
N VAL A 491 16.54 7.55 14.79
CA VAL A 491 15.84 6.73 15.78
C VAL A 491 14.37 7.10 15.73
N LEU A 492 13.55 6.12 15.42
CA LEU A 492 12.10 6.22 15.39
C LEU A 492 11.52 5.16 16.33
N ARG A 493 11.01 5.60 17.48
CA ARG A 493 10.45 4.71 18.49
C ARG A 493 8.97 5.01 18.73
N PRO A 494 8.06 4.63 17.86
CA PRO A 494 6.64 4.95 18.00
C PRO A 494 5.88 4.02 18.96
N SER A 495 6.52 3.00 19.53
CA SER A 495 5.86 2.06 20.45
C SER A 495 6.81 1.64 21.57
N ARG A 496 6.24 1.49 22.78
CA ARG A 496 6.97 1.01 23.97
C ARG A 496 7.41 -0.45 23.85
N ASP A 497 6.83 -1.21 22.91
CA ASP A 497 7.08 -2.65 22.73
C ASP A 497 8.39 -2.94 21.98
N LEU A 498 9.05 -1.91 21.43
CA LEU A 498 10.36 -2.02 20.81
C LEU A 498 11.43 -1.57 21.80
N ALA A 499 12.10 -2.55 22.40
CA ALA A 499 13.35 -2.28 23.07
C ALA A 499 14.36 -1.79 22.03
N LEU A 500 14.74 -0.51 22.12
CA LEU A 500 15.88 0.02 21.39
C LEU A 500 17.13 -0.68 21.92
N ASP A 501 17.89 -1.36 21.08
CA ASP A 501 19.22 -1.84 21.47
C ASP A 501 20.17 -0.64 21.60
N ARG A 502 20.19 -0.10 22.82
CA ARG A 502 20.98 1.10 23.15
C ARG A 502 22.48 0.85 23.03
N GLU A 503 22.90 -0.37 23.28
CA GLU A 503 24.31 -0.73 23.19
C GLU A 503 24.78 -0.78 21.73
N GLU A 504 23.96 -1.34 20.85
CA GLU A 504 24.26 -1.36 19.42
C GLU A 504 24.24 0.04 18.81
N LEU A 505 23.26 0.86 19.20
CA LEU A 505 23.21 2.28 18.80
C LEU A 505 24.47 3.03 19.30
N ALA A 506 24.90 2.80 20.55
CA ALA A 506 26.11 3.42 21.09
C ALA A 506 27.35 3.01 20.30
N ARG A 507 27.47 1.71 19.98
CA ARG A 507 28.57 1.17 19.16
C ARG A 507 28.58 1.78 17.75
N LEU A 508 27.40 1.86 17.11
CA LEU A 508 27.27 2.48 15.77
C LEU A 508 27.69 3.95 15.82
N LEU A 509 27.11 4.75 16.70
CA LEU A 509 27.43 6.17 16.81
C LEU A 509 28.90 6.41 17.20
N GLY A 510 29.44 5.59 18.11
CA GLY A 510 30.85 5.63 18.50
C GLY A 510 31.79 5.30 17.33
N ALA A 511 31.46 4.29 16.53
CA ALA A 511 32.22 3.92 15.34
C ALA A 511 32.20 5.03 14.26
N LEU A 512 31.05 5.67 14.06
CA LEU A 512 30.89 6.77 13.11
C LEU A 512 31.61 8.05 13.55
N ALA A 513 31.51 8.38 14.83
CA ALA A 513 32.06 9.63 15.40
C ALA A 513 33.53 9.52 15.80
N GLY A 514 34.09 8.32 15.88
CA GLY A 514 35.41 8.09 16.46
C GLY A 514 35.51 8.37 17.97
N SER A 515 34.40 8.63 18.64
CA SER A 515 34.31 8.94 20.07
C SER A 515 32.92 8.58 20.63
N PRO A 516 32.79 8.35 21.95
CA PRO A 516 31.49 8.09 22.56
C PRO A 516 30.49 9.23 22.32
N VAL A 517 29.26 8.87 21.95
CA VAL A 517 28.17 9.82 21.68
C VAL A 517 27.06 9.63 22.72
N LYS A 518 26.51 10.74 23.23
CA LYS A 518 25.39 10.70 24.15
C LYS A 518 24.13 10.17 23.46
N LEU A 519 23.59 9.10 24.00
CA LEU A 519 22.40 8.45 23.43
C LEU A 519 21.11 9.26 23.62
N PRO A 520 20.15 9.14 22.69
CA PRO A 520 18.87 9.80 22.83
C PRO A 520 18.04 9.20 23.97
N VAL A 521 17.24 10.06 24.60
CA VAL A 521 16.23 9.66 25.59
C VAL A 521 14.83 9.73 24.98
N ALA A 522 14.66 10.57 23.95
CA ALA A 522 13.39 10.82 23.27
C ALA A 522 13.04 9.73 22.23
N ASP A 523 11.76 9.66 21.90
CA ASP A 523 11.22 8.69 20.94
C ASP A 523 11.66 8.94 19.49
N TYR A 524 12.03 10.18 19.18
CA TYR A 524 12.52 10.58 17.88
C TYR A 524 13.90 11.22 18.03
N ALA A 525 14.87 10.74 17.29
CA ALA A 525 16.19 11.35 17.27
C ALA A 525 16.84 11.24 15.89
N ALA A 526 17.72 12.19 15.58
CA ALA A 526 18.57 12.15 14.41
C ALA A 526 19.97 12.63 14.76
N PHE A 527 20.96 11.92 14.27
CA PHE A 527 22.37 12.24 14.37
C PHE A 527 22.92 12.33 12.96
N ALA A 528 23.62 13.39 12.66
CA ALA A 528 24.21 13.58 11.33
C ALA A 528 25.60 14.20 11.45
N GLY A 529 26.50 13.79 10.57
CA GLY A 529 27.88 14.28 10.57
C GLY A 529 28.74 13.61 9.53
N VAL A 530 30.05 13.75 9.72
CA VAL A 530 31.08 13.14 8.88
C VAL A 530 31.82 12.07 9.68
N THR A 531 32.14 10.94 9.05
CA THR A 531 32.86 9.84 9.68
C THR A 531 34.19 10.30 10.30
N GLY A 532 34.47 9.82 11.53
CA GLY A 532 35.66 10.19 12.31
C GLY A 532 35.53 11.50 13.09
N ARG A 533 34.36 12.15 13.07
CA ARG A 533 34.08 13.37 13.85
C ARG A 533 32.80 13.23 14.65
N PRO A 534 32.66 13.89 15.80
CA PRO A 534 31.39 13.95 16.54
C PRO A 534 30.25 14.43 15.61
N PRO A 535 29.00 13.98 15.86
CA PRO A 535 27.86 14.42 15.08
C PRO A 535 27.75 15.96 15.08
N GLU A 536 27.68 16.56 13.90
CA GLU A 536 27.46 18.01 13.74
C GLU A 536 26.04 18.41 14.16
N VAL A 537 25.12 17.45 14.03
CA VAL A 537 23.71 17.61 14.40
C VAL A 537 23.30 16.44 15.27
N ALA A 538 22.68 16.75 16.41
CA ALA A 538 22.04 15.79 17.29
C ALA A 538 20.70 16.39 17.74
N VAL A 539 19.61 15.95 17.10
CA VAL A 539 18.24 16.40 17.39
C VAL A 539 17.51 15.32 18.13
N GLN A 540 16.78 15.69 19.19
CA GLN A 540 15.89 14.79 19.94
C GLN A 540 14.54 15.45 20.15
N SER A 541 13.46 14.69 20.01
CA SER A 541 12.10 15.18 20.16
C SER A 541 11.17 14.09 20.68
N THR A 542 10.19 14.48 21.49
CA THR A 542 9.05 13.63 21.86
C THR A 542 7.94 13.63 20.81
N GLN A 543 8.03 14.51 19.83
CA GLN A 543 7.09 14.63 18.72
C GLN A 543 7.81 14.40 17.38
N PRO A 544 7.10 13.94 16.35
CA PRO A 544 7.61 13.91 15.00
C PRO A 544 8.14 15.28 14.57
N PHE A 545 9.24 15.31 13.84
CA PHE A 545 9.87 16.55 13.42
C PHE A 545 10.35 16.51 11.97
N ARG A 546 10.62 17.70 11.44
CA ARG A 546 11.26 17.91 10.16
C ARG A 546 12.46 18.82 10.36
N GLN A 547 13.63 18.35 9.95
CA GLN A 547 14.88 19.07 10.07
C GLN A 547 15.58 19.15 8.71
N ARG A 548 15.92 20.36 8.30
CA ARG A 548 16.84 20.60 7.19
C ARG A 548 18.18 20.95 7.76
N LEU A 549 19.22 20.31 7.25
CA LEU A 549 20.59 20.51 7.71
C LEU A 549 21.55 20.41 6.52
N ARG A 550 22.75 20.83 6.76
CA ARG A 550 23.83 20.73 5.82
C ARG A 550 24.97 20.01 6.51
N ILE A 551 25.43 18.93 5.92
CA ILE A 551 26.59 18.18 6.37
C ILE A 551 27.70 18.52 5.39
N GLU A 552 28.61 19.40 5.78
CA GLU A 552 29.54 20.09 4.86
C GLU A 552 28.76 20.69 3.68
N GLU A 553 28.98 20.25 2.45
CA GLU A 553 28.29 20.76 1.27
C GLU A 553 27.00 20.03 0.93
N THR A 554 26.76 18.86 1.53
CA THR A 554 25.59 18.03 1.23
C THR A 554 24.37 18.50 2.01
N ALA A 555 23.33 18.95 1.30
CA ALA A 555 22.06 19.31 1.91
C ALA A 555 21.27 18.03 2.23
N VAL A 556 20.83 17.90 3.49
CA VAL A 556 20.04 16.76 3.96
C VAL A 556 18.75 17.24 4.61
N GLU A 557 17.65 16.63 4.28
CA GLU A 557 16.37 16.86 4.93
C GLU A 557 15.90 15.57 5.60
N ILE A 558 15.70 15.63 6.93
CA ILE A 558 15.16 14.55 7.74
C ILE A 558 13.69 14.86 7.99
N ARG A 559 12.81 13.96 7.58
CA ARG A 559 11.37 14.08 7.75
C ARG A 559 10.89 12.90 8.58
N MET A 560 10.54 13.16 9.84
CA MET A 560 9.90 12.21 10.74
C MET A 560 8.43 12.59 11.01
N ASP A 561 7.94 13.62 10.30
CA ASP A 561 6.61 14.19 10.42
C ASP A 561 5.62 13.66 9.39
N SER A 562 6.05 12.73 8.54
CA SER A 562 5.19 12.21 7.48
C SER A 562 3.98 11.48 8.08
N TRP A 563 2.81 12.12 7.97
CA TRP A 563 1.43 11.62 8.24
C TRP A 563 1.18 10.80 9.51
N LEU A 564 2.00 10.98 10.53
CA LEU A 564 1.97 10.22 11.78
C LEU A 564 1.25 10.99 12.89
N THR A 565 -0.02 11.33 12.70
CA THR A 565 -0.77 12.17 13.66
C THR A 565 -1.61 11.38 14.66
N SER A 566 -2.01 10.13 14.36
CA SER A 566 -2.71 9.26 15.31
C SER A 566 -1.75 8.28 15.99
N ASP A 567 -2.12 7.77 17.17
CA ASP A 567 -1.32 6.74 17.86
C ASP A 567 -1.19 5.46 17.02
N THR A 568 -2.21 5.13 16.24
CA THR A 568 -2.18 3.97 15.34
C THR A 568 -1.14 4.18 14.24
N ILE A 569 -1.10 5.36 13.62
CA ILE A 569 -0.12 5.71 12.59
C ILE A 569 1.26 5.92 13.19
N ARG A 570 1.38 6.51 14.39
CA ARG A 570 2.65 6.59 15.14
C ARG A 570 3.25 5.20 15.38
N ARG A 571 2.43 4.18 15.58
CA ARG A 571 2.89 2.78 15.71
C ARG A 571 3.43 2.21 14.41
N MET A 572 2.96 2.67 13.26
CA MET A 572 3.43 2.22 11.94
C MET A 572 4.61 3.04 11.39
N GLY A 573 4.97 4.13 12.03
CA GLY A 573 6.05 5.09 11.85
C GLY A 573 6.95 4.97 10.63
N PHE A 574 6.78 5.89 9.69
CA PHE A 574 7.70 6.09 8.58
C PHE A 574 8.34 7.48 8.65
N GLY A 575 9.57 7.57 8.21
CA GLY A 575 10.27 8.81 7.99
C GLY A 575 11.05 8.75 6.68
N HIS A 576 11.61 9.88 6.28
CA HIS A 576 12.43 9.97 5.10
C HIS A 576 13.70 10.77 5.41
N VAL A 577 14.83 10.29 4.88
CA VAL A 577 16.07 11.04 4.78
C VAL A 577 16.31 11.33 3.31
N VAL A 578 16.34 12.59 2.92
CA VAL A 578 16.53 13.03 1.55
C VAL A 578 17.87 13.74 1.44
N ALA A 579 18.83 13.15 0.74
CA ALA A 579 20.15 13.73 0.49
C ALA A 579 20.23 14.39 -0.88
N ALA A 580 20.83 15.59 -0.94
CA ALA A 580 21.03 16.38 -2.14
C ALA A 580 19.78 16.56 -3.03
N ARG A 581 18.58 16.50 -2.43
CA ARG A 581 17.26 16.58 -3.09
C ARG A 581 16.99 15.49 -4.15
N ARG A 582 17.80 14.42 -4.19
CA ARG A 582 17.71 13.40 -5.24
C ARG A 582 17.58 11.98 -4.71
N HIS A 583 18.13 11.70 -3.55
CA HIS A 583 18.20 10.35 -3.00
C HIS A 583 17.38 10.29 -1.72
N THR A 584 16.37 9.46 -1.73
CA THR A 584 15.49 9.26 -0.58
C THR A 584 15.71 7.88 0.02
N LEU A 585 15.88 7.88 1.33
CA LEU A 585 15.92 6.67 2.14
C LEU A 585 14.68 6.69 3.02
N ILE A 586 13.89 5.65 2.93
CA ILE A 586 12.78 5.45 3.85
C ILE A 586 13.36 5.01 5.18
N VAL A 587 12.97 5.72 6.23
CA VAL A 587 13.32 5.43 7.62
C VAL A 587 12.11 4.77 8.25
N GLU A 588 12.34 3.65 8.90
CA GLU A 588 11.30 2.91 9.58
C GLU A 588 11.49 2.92 11.09
N ARG A 589 10.50 2.39 11.77
CA ARG A 589 10.51 2.17 13.20
C ARG A 589 11.78 1.44 13.64
N GLY A 590 12.50 1.98 14.61
CA GLY A 590 13.77 1.48 15.11
C GLY A 590 14.93 2.42 14.78
N VAL A 591 16.09 1.86 14.47
CA VAL A 591 17.29 2.61 14.10
C VAL A 591 17.56 2.43 12.61
N SER A 592 17.76 3.51 11.89
CA SER A 592 18.18 3.49 10.50
C SER A 592 19.48 4.27 10.34
N PHE A 593 20.37 3.75 9.52
CA PHE A 593 21.65 4.34 9.18
C PHE A 593 21.77 4.53 7.67
N ALA A 594 22.28 5.67 7.26
CA ALA A 594 22.58 5.97 5.89
C ALA A 594 23.93 6.71 5.78
N ALA A 595 24.77 6.26 4.89
CA ALA A 595 26.02 6.91 4.51
C ALA A 595 25.93 7.40 3.06
N PHE A 596 26.49 8.60 2.81
CA PHE A 596 26.44 9.29 1.51
C PHE A 596 27.83 9.78 1.10
N ASP A 597 28.04 9.88 -0.21
CA ASP A 597 29.15 10.65 -0.76
C ASP A 597 28.91 12.17 -0.72
N ALA A 598 29.84 12.94 -1.25
CA ALA A 598 29.73 14.40 -1.31
C ALA A 598 28.53 14.87 -2.15
N ASP A 599 28.16 14.12 -3.18
CA ASP A 599 27.03 14.41 -4.05
C ASP A 599 25.69 13.96 -3.47
N GLY A 600 25.69 13.37 -2.27
CA GLY A 600 24.52 12.85 -1.59
C GLY A 600 24.03 11.51 -2.13
N ARG A 601 24.84 10.78 -2.92
CA ARG A 601 24.50 9.43 -3.36
C ARG A 601 24.69 8.46 -2.21
N PRO A 602 23.72 7.54 -1.96
CA PRO A 602 23.86 6.56 -0.89
C PRO A 602 25.00 5.59 -1.20
N LEU A 603 25.92 5.46 -0.26
CA LEU A 603 27.03 4.50 -0.29
C LEU A 603 26.64 3.23 0.45
N ARG A 604 25.97 3.39 1.59
CA ARG A 604 25.56 2.28 2.44
C ARG A 604 24.34 2.65 3.27
N THR A 605 23.45 1.68 3.45
CA THR A 605 22.29 1.79 4.33
C THR A 605 22.16 0.56 5.20
N ALA A 606 21.69 0.73 6.43
CA ALA A 606 21.39 -0.36 7.34
C ALA A 606 20.21 -0.01 8.24
N TYR A 607 19.49 -1.03 8.67
CA TYR A 607 18.29 -0.89 9.47
C TYR A 607 18.33 -1.89 10.61
N ALA A 608 17.95 -1.46 11.80
CA ALA A 608 17.56 -2.30 12.92
C ALA A 608 16.09 -2.01 13.24
N SER A 609 15.20 -2.48 12.38
CA SER A 609 13.75 -2.31 12.52
C SER A 609 13.05 -3.67 12.55
N ASN A 610 11.84 -3.72 13.11
CA ASN A 610 11.05 -4.95 13.17
C ASN A 610 10.67 -5.52 11.80
N ILE A 611 10.67 -4.70 10.75
CA ILE A 611 10.23 -5.10 9.43
C ILE A 611 11.43 -5.46 8.54
N PHE A 612 12.49 -4.67 8.61
CA PHE A 612 13.63 -4.79 7.69
C PHE A 612 14.95 -5.26 8.36
N ALA A 613 14.92 -5.62 9.65
CA ALA A 613 16.10 -6.22 10.26
C ALA A 613 16.34 -7.62 9.69
N PRO A 614 17.59 -7.98 9.38
CA PRO A 614 17.93 -9.35 9.12
C PRO A 614 17.53 -10.21 10.33
N GLN A 615 16.71 -11.22 10.09
CA GLN A 615 16.26 -12.11 11.17
C GLN A 615 17.34 -13.16 11.42
N PRO A 616 17.87 -13.30 12.67
CA PRO A 616 18.72 -14.44 13.01
C PRO A 616 17.94 -15.73 12.84
N ARG A 617 18.66 -16.79 12.50
CA ARG A 617 18.09 -18.13 12.38
C ARG A 617 18.74 -19.09 13.33
N TYR A 618 17.97 -20.11 13.68
CA TYR A 618 18.35 -21.14 14.63
C TYR A 618 18.00 -22.49 14.04
N LEU A 619 18.89 -23.44 14.22
CA LEU A 619 18.63 -24.84 13.94
C LEU A 619 18.01 -25.50 15.16
N VAL A 620 17.03 -26.37 14.94
CA VAL A 620 16.37 -27.11 16.00
C VAL A 620 16.53 -28.61 15.78
N SER A 621 16.79 -29.32 16.86
CA SER A 621 16.88 -30.77 16.91
C SER A 621 16.17 -31.31 18.15
N ILE A 622 15.84 -32.57 18.16
CA ILE A 622 15.36 -33.29 19.35
C ILE A 622 16.57 -33.87 20.06
N PRO A 623 16.75 -33.57 21.38
CA PRO A 623 17.81 -34.18 22.16
C PRO A 623 17.70 -35.71 22.18
N ASP A 624 18.82 -36.43 22.09
CA ASP A 624 18.87 -37.90 21.98
C ASP A 624 18.08 -38.64 23.06
N HIS A 625 17.98 -38.10 24.28
CA HIS A 625 17.22 -38.66 25.37
C HIS A 625 15.67 -38.58 25.18
N HIS A 626 15.19 -37.79 24.23
CA HIS A 626 13.78 -37.70 23.87
C HIS A 626 13.43 -38.47 22.58
N VAL A 627 14.43 -39.00 21.87
CA VAL A 627 14.17 -39.87 20.72
C VAL A 627 13.64 -41.20 21.27
N ALA A 628 12.35 -41.35 21.42
CA ALA A 628 11.75 -42.66 21.68
C ALA A 628 12.19 -43.60 20.56
N ARG A 629 12.91 -44.64 20.89
CA ARG A 629 13.24 -45.72 19.94
C ARG A 629 11.90 -46.19 19.37
N SER A 630 11.64 -45.91 18.10
CA SER A 630 10.54 -46.57 17.40
C SER A 630 10.67 -48.06 17.64
N PRO A 631 9.60 -48.79 18.04
CA PRO A 631 9.68 -50.25 18.18
C PRO A 631 10.20 -50.80 16.86
N GLN A 632 11.37 -51.42 16.91
CA GLN A 632 11.91 -52.10 15.74
C GLN A 632 10.86 -53.11 15.28
N ALA A 633 10.59 -53.16 13.99
CA ALA A 633 9.62 -54.06 13.37
C ALA A 633 9.91 -55.57 13.57
N SER A 634 10.90 -55.91 14.41
CA SER A 634 11.32 -57.28 14.77
C SER A 634 10.51 -57.92 15.93
N ASP A 635 9.71 -57.19 16.67
CA ASP A 635 9.00 -57.75 17.84
C ASP A 635 7.50 -58.07 17.56
N ARG A 636 7.16 -58.38 16.33
CA ARG A 636 5.87 -59.03 16.06
C ARG A 636 6.04 -60.53 16.22
N PRO A 637 5.32 -61.20 17.16
CA PRO A 637 5.33 -62.66 17.24
C PRO A 637 4.84 -63.24 15.91
N PRO A 638 5.43 -64.35 15.43
CA PRO A 638 4.97 -65.03 14.23
C PRO A 638 3.53 -65.54 14.45
N ARG A 639 2.65 -65.24 13.52
CA ARG A 639 1.34 -65.87 13.44
C ARG A 639 1.46 -67.28 12.85
#